data_f28644fd747ecefdc3086e8762d4f159
#
_entry.id   f28644fd747ecefdc3086e8762d4f159
#
_cell.length_a   1.000
_cell.length_b   1.000
_cell.length_c   1.000
_cell.angle_alpha   90.00
_cell.angle_beta   90.00
_cell.angle_gamma   90.00
#
_symmetry.space_group_name_H-M   'P 1'
#
loop_
_entity.id
_entity.type
_entity.pdbx_description
1 polymer ?
#
loop_
_entity_poly.entity_id
_entity_poly.type
_entity_poly.pdbx_seq_one_letter_code
_entity_poly.pdbx_strand_id
1 'polypeptide(L)'
;MGRKFFKAGFAIIFLGLLCIYQANAASTTHTTINKPTTGIILPSVQKENVSIYEKVPSRQLKLPFTQIAAVPGNIVLSGVNPQGHIEFGMRSDEMVSEAKLKLEYTPSPSLLPVQSQLKVYLNDELMEVLPIFKEQLGKKTLTEISLNPLYFSDFNRLRFELISHYQSACENLTSSSLWLDIGRNSELELTFQRLNLKNDLSYFPVPFFDPRDNRTNTLPMVFAGTPDKGLQQASAIVASWFGAQSGWRGHRFPVFYDQLPESNAVVFATNNRRPDFLRDHPLVNAPVIEMINHPQNPFVKLLVLFGRDDNDLLQAAKGLAQGNILFRGDSVVVNDVEPLLPRKPYDAPNWVRTDRPVTFAELKTYEGQLQASALESAAINISFNLPPDLFLLRNRGVDMKINYRYTTPMVSGSRVDVSLNNQYLESFRLNTQSATDRLLLRLPLLQELLDDNNKITVPALTLGALNQLRFNFEYVNTIPRADADSCIISRPLKNHAVIADDSTIDFSKYHHFIAMPDLRAFVSAGFPFSRMADLSETVVVMPEKPGATQVEILLNTLGLIGAQTGFPAINLTITDDISSVRSRDADILLIGTLPQELEDKQQINQLIEATTRWVKSPMRHAKYVQIEADKNDQNSETQSTIVSPSPMAAVVGFQSPYHTQRSVIALMTEGARGDGLLNNALVDSVKRGNIFGSVAVIRESGVDSLRAGDTYYVGDLPWFERIQYVLARHPVLLAVLATLSVVLLAWVAWRLLRIISSRRLNPHQQ
;
A
#
# COMPACT_ATOMS: atom_id res chain seq x y z
N MET A 1 9.05 46.94 36.93
CA MET A 1 8.03 46.61 37.94
C MET A 1 7.63 45.19 37.62
N GLY A 2 7.93 44.21 38.31
CA GLY A 2 8.02 43.95 39.73
C GLY A 2 7.48 42.55 39.96
N ARG A 3 8.39 41.64 40.30
CA ARG A 3 8.32 40.69 41.44
C ARG A 3 7.21 39.61 41.38
N LYS A 4 7.39 38.39 41.79
CA LYS A 4 8.42 37.59 42.49
C LYS A 4 7.85 36.18 42.70
N PHE A 5 8.71 35.14 42.62
CA PHE A 5 8.83 33.96 43.49
C PHE A 5 7.60 33.13 43.90
N PHE A 6 7.67 31.80 43.64
CA PHE A 6 7.74 30.85 44.76
C PHE A 6 8.42 29.54 44.31
N LYS A 7 9.47 29.19 45.05
CA LYS A 7 10.10 27.88 45.10
C LYS A 7 9.45 27.04 46.20
N ALA A 8 9.22 25.75 45.93
CA ALA A 8 9.28 24.65 46.91
C ALA A 8 9.30 23.38 46.05
N GLY A 9 10.21 22.49 46.00
CA GLY A 9 11.11 21.92 47.01
C GLY A 9 10.42 20.77 47.74
N PHE A 10 10.42 19.49 47.14
CA PHE A 10 10.27 18.31 47.99
C PHE A 10 11.15 17.18 47.42
N ALA A 11 12.15 16.86 48.21
CA ALA A 11 12.95 15.65 48.16
C ALA A 11 12.32 14.62 49.10
N ILE A 12 12.07 13.39 48.66
CA ILE A 12 11.80 12.24 49.52
C ILE A 12 12.45 11.02 48.87
N ILE A 13 13.60 10.65 49.36
CA ILE A 13 14.00 9.49 50.15
C ILE A 13 13.78 8.15 49.46
N PHE A 14 14.92 7.58 49.05
CA PHE A 14 15.21 6.16 48.83
C PHE A 14 14.95 5.36 50.11
N LEU A 15 14.22 4.27 50.03
CA LEU A 15 14.38 3.13 50.92
C LEU A 15 14.26 1.84 50.11
N GLY A 16 15.34 1.11 50.07
CA GLY A 16 15.43 -0.20 49.47
C GLY A 16 14.81 -1.30 50.30
N LEU A 17 14.38 -2.34 49.63
CA LEU A 17 14.23 -3.65 50.24
C LEU A 17 14.79 -4.72 49.30
N LEU A 18 15.97 -5.17 49.65
CA LEU A 18 16.52 -6.46 49.17
C LEU A 18 15.74 -7.59 49.84
N CYS A 19 15.14 -8.44 49.03
CA CYS A 19 14.77 -9.79 49.49
C CYS A 19 15.72 -10.79 48.85
N ILE A 20 16.61 -11.30 49.64
CA ILE A 20 17.49 -12.45 49.41
C ILE A 20 16.63 -13.70 49.58
N TYR A 21 16.51 -14.54 48.59
CA TYR A 21 16.05 -15.92 48.74
C TYR A 21 17.25 -16.84 48.70
N GLN A 22 17.55 -17.42 49.85
CA GLN A 22 18.50 -18.51 50.03
C GLN A 22 17.92 -19.83 49.53
N ALA A 23 18.64 -20.50 48.68
CA ALA A 23 18.40 -21.90 48.37
C ALA A 23 18.89 -22.83 49.52
N ASN A 24 18.01 -23.61 50.07
CA ASN A 24 18.38 -24.72 50.93
C ASN A 24 18.33 -26.02 50.12
N ALA A 25 19.50 -26.63 49.95
CA ALA A 25 19.63 -28.01 49.57
C ALA A 25 19.37 -28.91 50.77
N ALA A 26 18.43 -29.86 50.65
CA ALA A 26 18.25 -30.90 51.60
C ALA A 26 18.59 -32.27 50.98
N SER A 27 19.50 -32.94 51.62
CA SER A 27 20.08 -34.25 51.31
C SER A 27 19.07 -35.37 51.45
N THR A 28 19.22 -36.34 50.56
CA THR A 28 18.58 -37.66 50.59
C THR A 28 18.95 -38.49 51.80
N THR A 29 17.96 -39.08 52.44
CA THR A 29 18.13 -40.27 53.27
C THR A 29 17.15 -41.37 52.80
N HIS A 30 17.73 -42.48 52.40
CA HIS A 30 17.03 -43.74 52.14
C HIS A 30 16.43 -44.31 53.39
N THR A 31 15.15 -44.66 53.36
CA THR A 31 14.54 -45.62 54.30
C THR A 31 13.64 -46.56 53.54
N THR A 32 14.03 -47.80 53.47
CA THR A 32 13.24 -48.95 53.03
C THR A 32 12.22 -49.32 54.11
N ILE A 33 10.94 -49.39 53.75
CA ILE A 33 9.89 -50.07 54.57
C ILE A 33 8.91 -50.84 53.67
N ASN A 34 8.67 -52.07 54.07
CA ASN A 34 7.93 -53.14 53.47
C ASN A 34 6.48 -52.83 53.10
N LYS A 35 5.99 -53.55 52.06
CA LYS A 35 4.56 -53.74 51.68
C LYS A 35 3.70 -54.25 52.82
N PRO A 36 2.40 -53.91 52.78
CA PRO A 36 1.36 -54.94 52.71
C PRO A 36 0.42 -54.74 51.54
N THR A 37 0.10 -55.86 50.95
CA THR A 37 -0.86 -56.13 49.90
C THR A 37 -2.28 -55.95 50.42
N THR A 38 -3.02 -55.00 49.85
CA THR A 38 -4.47 -55.06 49.88
C THR A 38 -4.98 -54.52 48.54
N GLY A 39 -5.58 -55.40 47.77
CA GLY A 39 -6.11 -55.08 46.46
C GLY A 39 -7.35 -54.16 46.59
N ILE A 40 -7.27 -53.01 45.95
CA ILE A 40 -8.42 -52.21 45.56
C ILE A 40 -8.63 -52.40 44.06
N ILE A 41 -9.72 -53.08 43.72
CA ILE A 41 -10.22 -53.19 42.35
C ILE A 41 -10.68 -51.80 41.96
N LEU A 42 -9.87 -51.09 41.15
CA LEU A 42 -10.30 -49.90 40.42
C LEU A 42 -11.15 -50.38 39.22
N PRO A 43 -12.30 -49.74 38.96
CA PRO A 43 -13.09 -50.04 37.77
C PRO A 43 -12.23 -49.78 36.53
N SER A 44 -12.26 -50.72 35.60
CA SER A 44 -11.63 -50.61 34.28
C SER A 44 -12.19 -49.38 33.60
N VAL A 45 -11.41 -48.28 33.56
CA VAL A 45 -11.62 -47.22 32.63
C VAL A 45 -11.38 -47.83 31.24
N GLN A 46 -12.48 -48.04 30.53
CA GLN A 46 -12.41 -48.31 29.10
C GLN A 46 -11.52 -47.22 28.49
N LYS A 47 -10.39 -47.61 27.98
CA LYS A 47 -9.64 -46.77 27.02
C LYS A 47 -10.55 -46.57 25.83
N GLU A 48 -11.31 -45.48 25.82
CA GLU A 48 -11.73 -44.93 24.57
C GLU A 48 -10.47 -44.70 23.76
N ASN A 49 -10.34 -45.44 22.67
CA ASN A 49 -9.32 -45.20 21.66
C ASN A 49 -9.61 -43.83 21.02
N VAL A 50 -9.21 -42.75 21.64
CA VAL A 50 -9.06 -41.45 21.00
C VAL A 50 -7.74 -41.51 20.22
N SER A 51 -7.73 -42.24 19.15
CA SER A 51 -6.72 -42.10 18.10
C SER A 51 -7.37 -41.43 16.90
N ILE A 52 -7.76 -40.21 17.08
CA ILE A 52 -7.80 -39.27 15.97
C ILE A 52 -6.60 -38.35 16.20
N TYR A 53 -5.44 -38.79 15.76
CA TYR A 53 -4.41 -37.84 15.35
C TYR A 53 -5.00 -37.14 14.11
N GLU A 54 -5.74 -36.10 14.37
CA GLU A 54 -6.17 -35.17 13.35
C GLU A 54 -4.90 -34.68 12.66
N LYS A 55 -4.72 -35.06 11.40
CA LYS A 55 -3.53 -34.69 10.63
C LYS A 55 -3.52 -33.17 10.56
N VAL A 56 -2.62 -32.55 11.31
CA VAL A 56 -2.46 -31.10 11.34
C VAL A 56 -2.33 -30.58 9.91
N PRO A 57 -3.19 -29.66 9.46
CA PRO A 57 -3.12 -29.13 8.11
C PRO A 57 -1.74 -28.52 7.85
N SER A 58 -1.10 -28.95 6.79
CA SER A 58 0.20 -28.45 6.36
C SER A 58 0.11 -27.85 4.97
N ARG A 59 0.89 -26.79 4.72
CA ARG A 59 1.04 -26.20 3.40
C ARG A 59 2.51 -25.94 3.09
N GLN A 60 2.85 -25.98 1.82
CA GLN A 60 4.16 -25.57 1.34
C GLN A 60 4.11 -24.18 0.70
N LEU A 61 5.14 -23.40 0.93
CA LEU A 61 5.31 -22.08 0.34
C LEU A 61 6.72 -21.98 -0.23
N LYS A 62 6.82 -21.50 -1.47
CA LYS A 62 8.06 -21.18 -2.14
C LYS A 62 8.17 -19.68 -2.26
N LEU A 63 9.22 -19.11 -1.71
CA LEU A 63 9.51 -17.68 -1.71
C LEU A 63 10.79 -17.43 -2.53
N PRO A 64 10.67 -17.13 -3.83
CA PRO A 64 11.81 -16.75 -4.63
C PRO A 64 12.35 -15.38 -4.17
N PHE A 65 13.66 -15.18 -4.25
CA PHE A 65 14.29 -13.93 -3.84
C PHE A 65 13.80 -12.71 -4.61
N THR A 66 13.29 -12.90 -5.83
CA THR A 66 12.63 -11.85 -6.62
C THR A 66 11.39 -11.25 -5.93
N GLN A 67 10.77 -11.96 -4.98
CA GLN A 67 9.56 -11.50 -4.27
C GLN A 67 9.87 -10.91 -2.90
N ILE A 68 10.99 -11.32 -2.27
CA ILE A 68 11.31 -10.96 -0.88
C ILE A 68 12.58 -10.12 -0.74
N ALA A 69 13.39 -9.96 -1.79
CA ALA A 69 14.55 -9.09 -1.75
C ALA A 69 14.15 -7.61 -1.84
N ALA A 70 14.73 -6.79 -0.99
CA ALA A 70 14.47 -5.34 -0.95
C ALA A 70 14.92 -4.61 -2.23
N VAL A 71 15.87 -5.17 -2.98
CA VAL A 71 16.40 -4.60 -4.21
C VAL A 71 16.17 -5.57 -5.37
N PRO A 72 15.61 -5.10 -6.50
CA PRO A 72 15.46 -5.95 -7.68
C PRO A 72 16.86 -6.30 -8.25
N GLY A 73 17.15 -7.57 -8.33
CA GLY A 73 18.42 -8.08 -8.87
C GLY A 73 19.10 -9.08 -7.95
N ASN A 74 20.37 -9.32 -8.23
CA ASN A 74 21.22 -10.18 -7.41
C ASN A 74 21.72 -9.43 -6.17
N ILE A 75 22.04 -10.17 -5.11
CA ILE A 75 22.68 -9.62 -3.89
C ILE A 75 24.19 -9.77 -4.06
N VAL A 76 24.88 -8.65 -4.31
CA VAL A 76 26.33 -8.65 -4.46
C VAL A 76 27.00 -8.37 -3.12
N LEU A 77 27.78 -9.30 -2.63
CA LEU A 77 28.64 -9.14 -1.47
C LEU A 77 30.04 -8.77 -1.94
N SER A 78 30.71 -7.86 -1.26
CA SER A 78 32.06 -7.41 -1.58
C SER A 78 32.95 -7.30 -0.34
N GLY A 79 34.25 -7.11 -0.52
CA GLY A 79 35.15 -6.95 0.60
C GLY A 79 34.81 -5.79 1.53
N VAL A 80 34.32 -4.66 0.98
CA VAL A 80 33.85 -3.49 1.76
C VAL A 80 32.42 -3.63 2.25
N ASN A 81 31.58 -4.38 1.54
CA ASN A 81 30.20 -4.68 1.93
C ASN A 81 29.97 -6.20 1.95
N PRO A 82 30.52 -6.91 2.95
CA PRO A 82 30.52 -8.36 2.98
C PRO A 82 29.17 -8.97 3.40
N GLN A 83 28.17 -8.18 3.72
CA GLN A 83 26.88 -8.64 4.22
C GLN A 83 25.74 -8.22 3.31
N GLY A 84 24.81 -9.14 3.08
CA GLY A 84 23.52 -8.90 2.45
C GLY A 84 22.43 -9.62 3.24
N HIS A 85 21.19 -9.17 3.12
CA HIS A 85 20.09 -9.81 3.85
C HIS A 85 18.78 -9.72 3.07
N ILE A 86 17.87 -10.61 3.44
CA ILE A 86 16.48 -10.65 3.02
C ILE A 86 15.63 -10.71 4.27
N GLU A 87 14.53 -9.95 4.27
CA GLU A 87 13.59 -9.89 5.38
C GLU A 87 12.21 -10.34 4.93
N PHE A 88 11.54 -11.14 5.74
CA PHE A 88 10.18 -11.62 5.45
C PHE A 88 9.41 -11.89 6.74
N GLY A 89 8.10 -11.65 6.68
CA GLY A 89 7.17 -11.94 7.76
C GLY A 89 6.57 -13.33 7.62
N MET A 90 6.09 -13.85 8.74
CA MET A 90 5.32 -15.10 8.80
C MET A 90 4.06 -14.89 9.60
N ARG A 91 3.00 -15.62 9.23
CA ARG A 91 1.73 -15.58 9.98
C ARG A 91 1.91 -16.11 11.39
N SER A 92 1.25 -15.47 12.34
CA SER A 92 1.25 -15.89 13.75
C SER A 92 0.36 -17.11 14.05
N ASP A 93 -0.52 -17.48 13.10
CA ASP A 93 -1.37 -18.69 13.19
C ASP A 93 -0.75 -19.92 12.50
N GLU A 94 0.51 -19.82 12.08
CA GLU A 94 1.25 -20.89 11.43
C GLU A 94 2.65 -21.06 12.05
N MET A 95 3.16 -22.27 12.03
CA MET A 95 4.51 -22.61 12.50
C MET A 95 5.27 -23.32 11.40
N VAL A 96 6.54 -22.97 11.21
CA VAL A 96 7.42 -23.69 10.27
C VAL A 96 7.78 -25.05 10.83
N SER A 97 7.53 -26.11 10.08
CA SER A 97 7.93 -27.47 10.42
C SER A 97 9.16 -27.94 9.64
N GLU A 98 9.38 -27.40 8.46
CA GLU A 98 10.55 -27.67 7.62
C GLU A 98 10.90 -26.43 6.81
N ALA A 99 12.20 -26.15 6.66
CA ALA A 99 12.69 -25.03 5.87
C ALA A 99 13.96 -25.43 5.10
N LYS A 100 13.97 -25.12 3.80
CA LYS A 100 15.08 -25.37 2.88
C LYS A 100 15.39 -24.11 2.08
N LEU A 101 16.65 -23.74 2.04
CA LEU A 101 17.15 -22.65 1.20
C LEU A 101 17.88 -23.25 0.01
N LYS A 102 17.34 -23.04 -1.19
CA LYS A 102 18.01 -23.30 -2.46
C LYS A 102 18.76 -22.06 -2.87
N LEU A 103 20.05 -22.04 -2.59
CA LEU A 103 20.91 -20.89 -2.80
C LEU A 103 21.70 -21.02 -4.10
N GLU A 104 21.49 -20.09 -5.02
CA GLU A 104 22.28 -19.92 -6.23
C GLU A 104 23.29 -18.80 -5.99
N TYR A 105 24.59 -19.09 -6.17
CA TYR A 105 25.63 -18.08 -6.01
C TYR A 105 26.79 -18.29 -6.96
N THR A 106 27.53 -17.20 -7.22
CA THR A 106 28.71 -17.19 -8.07
C THR A 106 29.84 -16.49 -7.34
N PRO A 107 30.88 -17.19 -6.87
CA PRO A 107 32.04 -16.60 -6.23
C PRO A 107 33.01 -16.03 -7.26
N SER A 108 33.72 -14.97 -6.89
CA SER A 108 34.78 -14.39 -7.73
C SER A 108 35.87 -15.45 -8.07
N PRO A 109 36.36 -15.46 -9.32
CA PRO A 109 37.44 -16.39 -9.73
C PRO A 109 38.76 -16.16 -8.99
N SER A 110 38.92 -15.00 -8.36
CA SER A 110 40.15 -14.61 -7.66
C SER A 110 40.16 -14.95 -6.16
N LEU A 111 39.08 -15.52 -5.64
CA LEU A 111 39.05 -15.91 -4.21
C LEU A 111 39.96 -17.11 -3.90
N LEU A 112 40.58 -17.07 -2.73
CA LEU A 112 41.36 -18.21 -2.25
C LEU A 112 40.41 -19.34 -1.79
N PRO A 113 40.54 -20.54 -2.41
CA PRO A 113 39.70 -21.68 -2.05
C PRO A 113 39.89 -22.06 -0.58
N VAL A 114 38.79 -22.52 0.04
CA VAL A 114 38.70 -22.98 1.44
C VAL A 114 38.90 -21.88 2.49
N GLN A 115 39.79 -20.91 2.24
CA GLN A 115 39.96 -19.73 3.11
C GLN A 115 38.80 -18.76 2.98
N SER A 116 38.26 -18.64 1.76
CA SER A 116 37.04 -17.86 1.52
C SER A 116 35.80 -18.72 1.76
N GLN A 117 34.79 -18.15 2.40
CA GLN A 117 33.58 -18.87 2.77
C GLN A 117 32.36 -17.93 2.79
N LEU A 118 31.20 -18.49 2.48
CA LEU A 118 29.89 -17.81 2.63
C LEU A 118 29.22 -18.38 3.88
N LYS A 119 28.84 -17.50 4.81
CA LYS A 119 28.08 -17.85 6.01
C LYS A 119 26.62 -17.44 5.82
N VAL A 120 25.73 -18.33 6.24
CA VAL A 120 24.28 -18.11 6.19
C VAL A 120 23.73 -18.09 7.60
N TYR A 121 23.00 -17.01 7.92
CA TYR A 121 22.41 -16.81 9.24
C TYR A 121 20.90 -16.63 9.11
N LEU A 122 20.15 -17.17 10.04
CA LEU A 122 18.73 -16.92 10.25
C LEU A 122 18.52 -16.27 11.61
N ASN A 123 18.00 -15.05 11.64
CA ASN A 123 17.77 -14.27 12.88
C ASN A 123 19.04 -14.18 13.76
N ASP A 124 20.18 -13.92 13.10
CA ASP A 124 21.54 -13.84 13.66
C ASP A 124 22.14 -15.16 14.15
N GLU A 125 21.40 -16.28 14.08
CA GLU A 125 21.94 -17.61 14.36
C GLU A 125 22.57 -18.20 13.08
N LEU A 126 23.76 -18.78 13.23
CA LEU A 126 24.50 -19.38 12.13
C LEU A 126 23.87 -20.71 11.72
N MET A 127 23.37 -20.79 10.50
CA MET A 127 22.75 -21.99 9.94
C MET A 127 23.76 -22.85 9.19
N GLU A 128 24.64 -22.25 8.39
CA GLU A 128 25.57 -22.99 7.54
C GLU A 128 26.80 -22.14 7.22
N VAL A 129 27.93 -22.84 7.00
CA VAL A 129 29.20 -22.28 6.49
C VAL A 129 29.55 -23.00 5.21
N LEU A 130 29.54 -22.30 4.10
CA LEU A 130 29.86 -22.83 2.78
C LEU A 130 31.29 -22.44 2.40
N PRO A 131 32.28 -23.32 2.51
CA PRO A 131 33.61 -23.07 1.98
C PRO A 131 33.58 -22.97 0.46
N ILE A 132 34.31 -22.04 -0.12
CA ILE A 132 34.41 -21.89 -1.57
C ILE A 132 35.50 -22.81 -2.09
N PHE A 133 35.12 -23.74 -2.97
CA PHE A 133 36.04 -24.69 -3.57
C PHE A 133 36.54 -24.19 -4.93
N LYS A 134 37.73 -24.68 -5.35
CA LYS A 134 38.38 -24.27 -6.60
C LYS A 134 37.47 -24.45 -7.83
N GLU A 135 36.67 -25.50 -7.84
CA GLU A 135 35.79 -25.87 -8.95
C GLU A 135 34.60 -24.91 -9.11
N GLN A 136 34.25 -24.15 -8.06
CA GLN A 136 33.16 -23.19 -8.00
C GLN A 136 33.57 -21.79 -8.47
N LEU A 137 34.84 -21.46 -8.46
CA LEU A 137 35.37 -20.15 -8.77
C LEU A 137 34.90 -19.66 -10.16
N GLY A 138 34.23 -18.49 -10.21
CA GLY A 138 33.67 -17.90 -11.41
C GLY A 138 32.50 -18.67 -12.02
N LYS A 139 31.97 -19.68 -11.33
CA LYS A 139 30.87 -20.51 -11.83
C LYS A 139 29.63 -20.39 -10.93
N LYS A 140 28.51 -20.40 -11.59
CA LYS A 140 27.20 -20.49 -10.95
C LYS A 140 27.05 -21.82 -10.21
N THR A 141 26.87 -21.76 -8.92
CA THR A 141 26.75 -22.91 -8.01
C THR A 141 25.38 -22.89 -7.37
N LEU A 142 24.74 -24.05 -7.29
CA LEU A 142 23.47 -24.26 -6.60
C LEU A 142 23.73 -25.14 -5.38
N THR A 143 23.28 -24.71 -4.20
CA THR A 143 23.42 -25.45 -2.95
C THR A 143 22.10 -25.45 -2.21
N GLU A 144 21.72 -26.60 -1.64
CA GLU A 144 20.56 -26.71 -0.76
C GLU A 144 21.03 -26.72 0.71
N ILE A 145 20.43 -25.84 1.51
CA ILE A 145 20.74 -25.67 2.93
C ILE A 145 19.48 -25.94 3.73
N SER A 146 19.55 -26.84 4.70
CA SER A 146 18.46 -27.06 5.65
C SER A 146 18.54 -26.01 6.76
N LEU A 147 17.48 -25.22 6.93
CA LEU A 147 17.38 -24.24 8.00
C LEU A 147 16.63 -24.85 9.18
N ASN A 148 17.10 -24.59 10.40
CA ASN A 148 16.44 -25.11 11.59
C ASN A 148 15.14 -24.35 11.87
N PRO A 149 13.96 -25.02 11.85
CA PRO A 149 12.66 -24.39 12.06
C PRO A 149 12.50 -23.66 13.39
N LEU A 150 13.24 -24.04 14.42
CA LEU A 150 13.14 -23.44 15.75
C LEU A 150 13.61 -21.98 15.83
N TYR A 151 14.37 -21.52 14.84
CA TYR A 151 14.88 -20.15 14.80
C TYR A 151 13.99 -19.21 14.00
N PHE A 152 12.87 -19.69 13.42
CA PHE A 152 11.91 -18.82 12.77
C PHE A 152 11.07 -18.09 13.81
N SER A 153 10.80 -16.81 13.55
CA SER A 153 9.99 -15.92 14.35
C SER A 153 8.96 -15.20 13.49
N ASP A 154 8.21 -14.27 14.06
CA ASP A 154 7.23 -13.45 13.35
C ASP A 154 7.82 -12.64 12.17
N PHE A 155 9.02 -12.08 12.40
CA PHE A 155 9.84 -11.43 11.38
C PHE A 155 11.19 -12.12 11.31
N ASN A 156 11.58 -12.48 10.10
CA ASN A 156 12.78 -13.26 9.86
C ASN A 156 13.74 -12.49 8.98
N ARG A 157 15.00 -12.58 9.35
CA ARG A 157 16.12 -12.01 8.62
C ARG A 157 17.08 -13.12 8.21
N LEU A 158 17.12 -13.41 6.91
CA LEU A 158 18.11 -14.30 6.32
C LEU A 158 19.30 -13.44 5.89
N ARG A 159 20.43 -13.58 6.59
CA ARG A 159 21.64 -12.79 6.38
C ARG A 159 22.74 -13.67 5.79
N PHE A 160 23.42 -13.13 4.79
CA PHE A 160 24.57 -13.71 4.12
C PHE A 160 25.81 -12.89 4.48
N GLU A 161 26.91 -13.56 4.80
CA GLU A 161 28.17 -12.91 5.11
C GLU A 161 29.32 -13.57 4.36
N LEU A 162 30.00 -12.80 3.52
CA LEU A 162 31.18 -13.24 2.79
C LEU A 162 32.42 -13.01 3.63
N ILE A 163 33.13 -14.08 3.93
CA ILE A 163 34.53 -14.03 4.35
C ILE A 163 35.35 -14.26 3.10
N SER A 164 36.08 -13.24 2.66
CA SER A 164 36.75 -13.24 1.36
C SER A 164 38.24 -12.99 1.51
N HIS A 165 39.02 -13.83 0.85
CA HIS A 165 40.47 -13.74 0.77
C HIS A 165 40.92 -13.91 -0.68
N TYR A 166 41.87 -13.06 -1.15
CA TYR A 166 42.48 -13.19 -2.48
C TYR A 166 43.98 -13.37 -2.42
N GLN A 167 44.58 -13.16 -1.25
CA GLN A 167 46.01 -13.44 -0.97
C GLN A 167 46.17 -13.79 0.51
N SER A 168 47.33 -14.41 0.86
CA SER A 168 47.54 -14.92 2.20
C SER A 168 47.91 -13.87 3.26
N ALA A 169 48.30 -12.66 2.84
CA ALA A 169 48.68 -11.56 3.71
C ALA A 169 48.42 -10.19 3.03
N CYS A 170 48.23 -9.15 3.85
CA CYS A 170 48.16 -7.76 3.42
C CYS A 170 47.05 -7.47 2.38
N GLU A 171 45.87 -7.96 2.61
CA GLU A 171 44.74 -7.81 1.72
C GLU A 171 44.12 -6.40 1.73
N ASN A 172 43.73 -5.93 0.54
CA ASN A 172 42.96 -4.71 0.40
C ASN A 172 41.48 -5.02 0.24
N LEU A 173 40.63 -4.64 1.23
CA LEU A 173 39.18 -4.86 1.21
C LEU A 173 38.45 -4.16 0.06
N THR A 174 39.07 -3.13 -0.57
CA THR A 174 38.50 -2.46 -1.74
C THR A 174 38.83 -3.15 -3.05
N SER A 175 39.55 -4.28 -3.02
CA SER A 175 39.91 -5.02 -4.24
C SER A 175 38.64 -5.47 -4.96
N SER A 176 38.58 -5.20 -6.25
CA SER A 176 37.52 -5.69 -7.14
C SER A 176 37.52 -7.22 -7.30
N SER A 177 38.49 -7.90 -6.73
CA SER A 177 38.58 -9.37 -6.67
C SER A 177 37.71 -9.98 -5.57
N LEU A 178 37.33 -9.20 -4.57
CA LEU A 178 36.59 -9.66 -3.39
C LEU A 178 35.10 -9.50 -3.58
N TRP A 179 34.46 -10.42 -4.28
CA TRP A 179 33.01 -10.43 -4.45
C TRP A 179 32.42 -11.83 -4.49
N LEU A 180 31.14 -11.91 -4.17
CA LEU A 180 30.27 -13.07 -4.36
C LEU A 180 28.89 -12.56 -4.74
N ASP A 181 28.32 -13.11 -5.79
CA ASP A 181 27.02 -12.77 -6.33
C ASP A 181 26.01 -13.85 -5.93
N ILE A 182 24.97 -13.49 -5.19
CA ILE A 182 23.83 -14.35 -4.86
C ILE A 182 22.74 -14.10 -5.88
N GLY A 183 22.41 -15.14 -6.64
CA GLY A 183 21.46 -15.09 -7.73
C GLY A 183 20.02 -14.88 -7.24
N ARG A 184 19.29 -14.05 -7.98
CA ARG A 184 17.86 -13.79 -7.75
C ARG A 184 16.95 -15.03 -7.89
N ASN A 185 17.44 -16.10 -8.52
CA ASN A 185 16.74 -17.38 -8.65
C ASN A 185 16.84 -18.25 -7.40
N SER A 186 17.53 -17.79 -6.36
CA SER A 186 17.49 -18.43 -5.06
C SER A 186 16.08 -18.46 -4.51
N GLU A 187 15.72 -19.51 -3.78
CA GLU A 187 14.35 -19.76 -3.31
C GLU A 187 14.39 -20.30 -1.88
N LEU A 188 13.51 -19.78 -1.03
CA LEU A 188 13.24 -20.32 0.30
C LEU A 188 11.98 -21.18 0.26
N GLU A 189 12.10 -22.49 0.51
CA GLU A 189 11.00 -23.42 0.61
C GLU A 189 10.66 -23.66 2.08
N LEU A 190 9.41 -23.37 2.45
CA LEU A 190 8.90 -23.49 3.82
C LEU A 190 7.70 -24.43 3.85
N THR A 191 7.69 -25.35 4.81
CA THR A 191 6.51 -26.17 5.14
C THR A 191 5.94 -25.66 6.44
N PHE A 192 4.68 -25.23 6.40
CA PHE A 192 3.96 -24.72 7.56
C PHE A 192 2.95 -25.73 8.09
N GLN A 193 2.74 -25.68 9.38
CA GLN A 193 1.63 -26.34 10.09
C GLN A 193 0.77 -25.27 10.72
N ARG A 194 -0.57 -25.39 10.61
CA ARG A 194 -1.50 -24.50 11.27
C ARG A 194 -1.52 -24.72 12.77
N LEU A 195 -1.62 -23.64 13.53
CA LEU A 195 -1.83 -23.66 14.97
C LEU A 195 -3.33 -23.67 15.25
N ASN A 196 -3.75 -24.48 16.21
CA ASN A 196 -5.13 -24.44 16.74
C ASN A 196 -5.24 -23.29 17.75
N LEU A 197 -5.59 -22.10 17.26
CA LEU A 197 -5.76 -20.93 18.11
C LEU A 197 -7.00 -21.09 19.00
N LYS A 198 -6.95 -20.51 20.21
CA LYS A 198 -8.15 -20.32 21.01
C LYS A 198 -9.11 -19.37 20.30
N ASN A 199 -10.41 -19.54 20.55
CA ASN A 199 -11.41 -18.56 20.16
C ASN A 199 -11.31 -17.37 21.13
N ASP A 200 -10.47 -16.38 20.77
CA ASP A 200 -10.26 -15.19 21.56
C ASP A 200 -10.05 -13.99 20.63
N LEU A 201 -10.99 -13.06 20.68
CA LEU A 201 -10.98 -11.84 19.88
C LEU A 201 -9.84 -10.88 20.24
N SER A 202 -9.08 -11.15 21.32
CA SER A 202 -7.85 -10.39 21.60
C SER A 202 -6.76 -10.61 20.53
N TYR A 203 -6.84 -11.70 19.77
CA TYR A 203 -5.96 -11.96 18.63
C TYR A 203 -6.40 -11.25 17.34
N PHE A 204 -7.65 -10.73 17.31
CA PHE A 204 -8.15 -10.06 16.11
C PHE A 204 -7.20 -8.96 15.63
N PRO A 205 -6.89 -8.87 14.34
CA PRO A 205 -7.56 -9.50 13.20
C PRO A 205 -7.10 -10.92 12.82
N VAL A 206 -6.13 -11.52 13.52
CA VAL A 206 -5.69 -12.91 13.29
C VAL A 206 -6.81 -13.88 13.71
N PRO A 207 -7.09 -14.95 12.97
CA PRO A 207 -6.41 -15.43 11.77
C PRO A 207 -7.01 -14.93 10.44
N PHE A 208 -7.98 -14.00 10.46
CA PHE A 208 -8.68 -13.50 9.27
C PHE A 208 -7.81 -12.60 8.41
N PHE A 209 -6.92 -11.85 9.05
CA PHE A 209 -5.87 -11.04 8.45
C PHE A 209 -4.64 -11.04 9.37
N ASP A 210 -3.45 -11.21 8.78
CA ASP A 210 -2.19 -11.03 9.51
C ASP A 210 -1.30 -10.02 8.75
N PRO A 211 -0.91 -8.89 9.36
CA PRO A 211 -0.08 -7.88 8.72
C PRO A 211 1.33 -8.38 8.33
N ARG A 212 1.75 -9.54 8.84
CA ARG A 212 3.03 -10.18 8.52
C ARG A 212 2.96 -11.03 7.26
N ASP A 213 1.76 -11.40 6.80
CA ASP A 213 1.56 -12.16 5.56
C ASP A 213 1.63 -11.21 4.35
N ASN A 214 2.53 -11.49 3.42
CA ASN A 214 2.72 -10.69 2.21
C ASN A 214 1.79 -11.10 1.05
N ARG A 215 0.97 -12.14 1.24
CA ARG A 215 0.02 -12.61 0.23
C ARG A 215 -1.23 -11.76 0.19
N THR A 216 -1.93 -11.82 -0.94
CA THR A 216 -3.28 -11.25 -1.06
C THR A 216 -4.20 -11.86 -0.01
N ASN A 217 -4.89 -11.03 0.76
CA ASN A 217 -5.85 -11.47 1.77
C ASN A 217 -7.13 -12.00 1.10
N THR A 218 -7.33 -13.31 1.15
CA THR A 218 -8.57 -13.94 0.64
C THR A 218 -9.42 -14.34 1.83
N LEU A 219 -10.55 -13.63 2.01
CA LEU A 219 -11.43 -13.79 3.17
C LEU A 219 -12.88 -13.97 2.70
N PRO A 220 -13.42 -15.20 2.70
CA PRO A 220 -14.81 -15.45 2.37
C PRO A 220 -15.79 -14.71 3.27
N MET A 221 -16.88 -14.20 2.66
CA MET A 221 -18.01 -13.57 3.32
C MET A 221 -19.25 -14.45 3.12
N VAL A 222 -19.85 -14.90 4.21
CA VAL A 222 -20.93 -15.89 4.20
C VAL A 222 -22.23 -15.26 4.68
N PHE A 223 -23.30 -15.50 3.91
CA PHE A 223 -24.67 -15.05 4.17
C PHE A 223 -25.63 -16.24 4.16
N ALA A 224 -26.74 -16.14 4.88
CA ALA A 224 -27.80 -17.14 4.82
C ALA A 224 -28.54 -17.23 3.46
N GLY A 225 -28.34 -16.23 2.62
CA GLY A 225 -28.95 -16.09 1.29
C GLY A 225 -28.69 -14.70 0.75
N THR A 226 -29.40 -14.28 -0.29
CA THR A 226 -29.24 -12.94 -0.87
C THR A 226 -29.37 -11.83 0.20
N PRO A 227 -28.32 -11.01 0.42
CA PRO A 227 -28.35 -9.97 1.43
C PRO A 227 -29.25 -8.80 0.98
N ASP A 228 -30.06 -8.27 1.90
CA ASP A 228 -30.76 -7.01 1.73
C ASP A 228 -29.81 -5.80 1.90
N LYS A 229 -30.36 -4.58 1.77
CA LYS A 229 -29.57 -3.34 1.80
C LYS A 229 -28.80 -3.14 3.10
N GLY A 230 -29.42 -3.44 4.25
CA GLY A 230 -28.77 -3.30 5.56
C GLY A 230 -27.60 -4.25 5.72
N LEU A 231 -27.80 -5.50 5.31
CA LEU A 231 -26.77 -6.52 5.36
C LEU A 231 -25.65 -6.27 4.33
N GLN A 232 -25.97 -5.77 3.13
CA GLN A 232 -24.97 -5.31 2.17
C GLN A 232 -24.13 -4.15 2.75
N GLN A 233 -24.76 -3.20 3.44
CA GLN A 233 -24.06 -2.08 4.07
C GLN A 233 -23.14 -2.55 5.21
N ALA A 234 -23.63 -3.44 6.08
CA ALA A 234 -22.81 -4.02 7.15
C ALA A 234 -21.58 -4.77 6.61
N SER A 235 -21.81 -5.64 5.60
CA SER A 235 -20.71 -6.38 4.98
C SER A 235 -19.72 -5.50 4.23
N ALA A 236 -20.20 -4.42 3.60
CA ALA A 236 -19.38 -3.41 2.93
C ALA A 236 -18.44 -2.68 3.91
N ILE A 237 -18.93 -2.33 5.12
CA ILE A 237 -18.09 -1.73 6.16
C ILE A 237 -16.98 -2.70 6.57
N VAL A 238 -17.32 -3.97 6.80
CA VAL A 238 -16.35 -5.00 7.19
C VAL A 238 -15.32 -5.24 6.06
N ALA A 239 -15.77 -5.38 4.81
CA ALA A 239 -14.89 -5.57 3.66
C ALA A 239 -13.95 -4.37 3.46
N SER A 240 -14.46 -3.14 3.57
CA SER A 240 -13.64 -1.94 3.47
C SER A 240 -12.61 -1.83 4.60
N TRP A 241 -12.96 -2.27 5.82
CA TRP A 241 -12.03 -2.34 6.94
C TRP A 241 -10.90 -3.34 6.67
N PHE A 242 -11.22 -4.57 6.25
CA PHE A 242 -10.19 -5.55 5.88
C PHE A 242 -9.38 -5.10 4.66
N GLY A 243 -9.99 -4.39 3.72
CA GLY A 243 -9.30 -3.74 2.61
C GLY A 243 -8.27 -2.72 3.09
N ALA A 244 -8.66 -1.84 4.03
CA ALA A 244 -7.76 -0.85 4.64
C ALA A 244 -6.57 -1.52 5.35
N GLN A 245 -6.80 -2.63 6.06
CA GLN A 245 -5.72 -3.41 6.68
C GLN A 245 -4.81 -4.10 5.66
N SER A 246 -5.39 -4.62 4.57
CA SER A 246 -4.64 -5.34 3.53
C SER A 246 -3.69 -4.42 2.74
N GLY A 247 -4.09 -3.17 2.49
CA GLY A 247 -3.29 -2.16 1.82
C GLY A 247 -2.72 -2.64 0.48
N TRP A 248 -1.40 -2.55 0.31
CA TRP A 248 -0.68 -2.93 -0.91
C TRP A 248 -0.72 -4.44 -1.25
N ARG A 249 -1.01 -5.30 -0.27
CA ARG A 249 -1.10 -6.76 -0.46
C ARG A 249 -2.28 -7.16 -1.33
N GLY A 250 -3.29 -6.30 -1.39
CA GLY A 250 -4.56 -6.58 -2.03
C GLY A 250 -5.45 -7.49 -1.20
N HIS A 251 -6.67 -7.65 -1.66
CA HIS A 251 -7.70 -8.44 -0.99
C HIS A 251 -8.63 -9.09 -2.01
N ARG A 252 -9.32 -10.12 -1.57
CA ARG A 252 -10.41 -10.77 -2.28
C ARG A 252 -11.43 -11.27 -1.27
N PHE A 253 -12.72 -10.97 -1.49
CA PHE A 253 -13.84 -11.33 -0.63
C PHE A 253 -14.83 -12.22 -1.37
N PRO A 254 -14.54 -13.53 -1.56
CA PRO A 254 -15.50 -14.46 -2.18
C PRO A 254 -16.79 -14.53 -1.37
N VAL A 255 -17.93 -14.52 -2.04
CA VAL A 255 -19.24 -14.50 -1.40
C VAL A 255 -19.92 -15.86 -1.53
N PHE A 256 -20.42 -16.36 -0.41
CA PHE A 256 -21.12 -17.63 -0.30
C PHE A 256 -22.52 -17.46 0.30
N TYR A 257 -23.50 -18.08 -0.31
CA TYR A 257 -24.87 -18.14 0.19
C TYR A 257 -25.14 -19.53 0.76
N ASP A 258 -25.35 -19.60 2.08
CA ASP A 258 -25.61 -20.82 2.85
C ASP A 258 -24.61 -21.98 2.58
N GLN A 259 -23.36 -21.63 2.38
CA GLN A 259 -22.27 -22.57 2.15
C GLN A 259 -21.14 -22.28 3.15
N LEU A 260 -20.60 -23.34 3.73
CA LEU A 260 -19.48 -23.25 4.68
C LEU A 260 -18.15 -23.35 3.93
N PRO A 261 -17.31 -22.29 3.92
CA PRO A 261 -16.00 -22.35 3.28
C PRO A 261 -15.00 -23.17 4.09
N GLU A 262 -14.02 -23.79 3.43
CA GLU A 262 -12.96 -24.57 4.08
C GLU A 262 -11.87 -23.72 4.75
N SER A 263 -11.92 -22.39 4.60
CA SER A 263 -10.96 -21.43 5.14
C SER A 263 -11.62 -20.52 6.17
N ASN A 264 -10.79 -19.75 6.88
CA ASN A 264 -11.29 -18.69 7.76
C ASN A 264 -12.25 -17.77 6.99
N ALA A 265 -13.36 -17.39 7.60
CA ALA A 265 -14.42 -16.62 6.95
C ALA A 265 -15.10 -15.66 7.92
N VAL A 266 -15.77 -14.65 7.37
CA VAL A 266 -16.70 -13.79 8.11
C VAL A 266 -18.12 -14.23 7.78
N VAL A 267 -18.95 -14.41 8.80
CA VAL A 267 -20.33 -14.86 8.67
C VAL A 267 -21.27 -13.80 9.20
N PHE A 268 -22.30 -13.48 8.44
CA PHE A 268 -23.34 -12.52 8.84
C PHE A 268 -24.65 -13.28 9.11
N ALA A 269 -25.18 -13.16 10.33
CA ALA A 269 -26.38 -13.88 10.74
C ALA A 269 -27.28 -13.01 11.60
N THR A 270 -28.59 -13.06 11.36
CA THR A 270 -29.60 -12.53 12.29
C THR A 270 -30.38 -13.66 12.94
N ASN A 271 -31.13 -13.36 13.98
CA ASN A 271 -31.97 -14.38 14.65
C ASN A 271 -32.92 -15.11 13.68
N ASN A 272 -33.34 -14.46 12.61
CA ASN A 272 -34.29 -15.00 11.64
C ASN A 272 -33.63 -15.50 10.35
N ARG A 273 -32.38 -15.12 10.08
CA ARG A 273 -31.64 -15.44 8.85
C ARG A 273 -30.24 -15.92 9.22
N ARG A 274 -30.11 -17.25 9.31
CA ARG A 274 -28.86 -17.94 9.66
C ARG A 274 -28.47 -18.91 8.59
N PRO A 275 -27.19 -19.05 8.23
CA PRO A 275 -26.73 -20.20 7.48
C PRO A 275 -27.04 -21.50 8.21
N ASP A 276 -27.28 -22.59 7.48
CA ASP A 276 -27.68 -23.87 8.05
C ASP A 276 -26.73 -24.40 9.13
N PHE A 277 -25.44 -24.16 9.00
CA PHE A 277 -24.43 -24.58 9.99
C PHE A 277 -24.47 -23.77 11.32
N LEU A 278 -25.25 -22.67 11.41
CA LEU A 278 -25.49 -21.87 12.60
C LEU A 278 -26.92 -21.99 13.13
N ARG A 279 -27.72 -22.95 12.62
CA ARG A 279 -29.14 -23.09 12.98
C ARG A 279 -29.33 -23.31 14.49
N ASP A 280 -28.47 -24.12 15.10
CA ASP A 280 -28.56 -24.48 16.53
C ASP A 280 -27.85 -23.48 17.47
N HIS A 281 -27.25 -22.43 16.90
CA HIS A 281 -26.61 -21.39 17.73
C HIS A 281 -27.67 -20.62 18.54
N PRO A 282 -27.41 -20.26 19.83
CA PRO A 282 -28.34 -19.49 20.63
C PRO A 282 -28.80 -18.19 19.99
N LEU A 283 -30.03 -17.76 20.29
CA LEU A 283 -30.54 -16.45 19.86
C LEU A 283 -29.81 -15.35 20.63
N VAL A 284 -29.48 -14.28 19.92
CA VAL A 284 -28.83 -13.10 20.50
C VAL A 284 -29.84 -12.00 20.83
N ASN A 285 -29.57 -11.26 21.89
CA ASN A 285 -30.43 -10.17 22.38
C ASN A 285 -29.85 -8.76 22.07
N ALA A 286 -28.66 -8.73 21.47
CA ALA A 286 -27.93 -7.51 21.13
C ALA A 286 -26.98 -7.81 19.95
N PRO A 287 -26.39 -6.77 19.30
CA PRO A 287 -25.31 -6.98 18.36
C PRO A 287 -24.11 -7.67 19.00
N VAL A 288 -23.65 -8.78 18.41
CA VAL A 288 -22.53 -9.59 18.93
C VAL A 288 -21.53 -9.87 17.83
N ILE A 289 -20.26 -9.80 18.17
CA ILE A 289 -19.16 -10.30 17.36
C ILE A 289 -18.54 -11.48 18.09
N GLU A 290 -18.47 -12.64 17.44
CA GLU A 290 -18.02 -13.88 18.06
C GLU A 290 -17.04 -14.61 17.16
N MET A 291 -15.99 -15.20 17.75
CA MET A 291 -15.06 -16.09 17.07
C MET A 291 -15.37 -17.54 17.44
N ILE A 292 -15.80 -18.32 16.46
CA ILE A 292 -16.12 -19.75 16.65
C ILE A 292 -15.24 -20.66 15.81
N ASN A 293 -15.17 -21.91 16.17
CA ASN A 293 -14.51 -22.93 15.35
C ASN A 293 -15.39 -23.30 14.16
N HIS A 294 -14.75 -23.59 13.03
CA HIS A 294 -15.41 -24.26 11.92
C HIS A 294 -15.88 -25.67 12.38
N PRO A 295 -17.15 -26.08 12.10
CA PRO A 295 -17.72 -27.31 12.65
C PRO A 295 -16.93 -28.59 12.33
N GLN A 296 -16.22 -28.62 11.19
CA GLN A 296 -15.49 -29.81 10.71
C GLN A 296 -13.97 -29.67 10.84
N ASN A 297 -13.44 -28.47 11.18
CA ASN A 297 -12.00 -28.23 11.21
C ASN A 297 -11.61 -27.21 12.32
N PRO A 298 -11.09 -27.65 13.46
CA PRO A 298 -10.78 -26.77 14.60
C PRO A 298 -9.66 -25.78 14.31
N PHE A 299 -8.88 -25.99 13.24
CA PHE A 299 -7.82 -25.06 12.80
C PHE A 299 -8.36 -23.88 11.98
N VAL A 300 -9.63 -23.90 11.63
CA VAL A 300 -10.31 -22.85 10.86
C VAL A 300 -11.25 -22.10 11.79
N LYS A 301 -11.24 -20.78 11.72
CA LYS A 301 -12.07 -19.88 12.54
C LYS A 301 -13.10 -19.17 11.70
N LEU A 302 -14.28 -18.98 12.27
CA LEU A 302 -15.33 -18.16 11.70
C LEU A 302 -15.53 -16.94 12.61
N LEU A 303 -15.46 -15.75 12.04
CA LEU A 303 -15.84 -14.49 12.69
C LEU A 303 -17.31 -14.25 12.39
N VAL A 304 -18.16 -14.40 13.39
CA VAL A 304 -19.61 -14.28 13.20
C VAL A 304 -20.07 -12.93 13.75
N LEU A 305 -20.72 -12.15 12.90
CA LEU A 305 -21.47 -10.97 13.31
C LEU A 305 -22.93 -11.40 13.48
N PHE A 306 -23.42 -11.36 14.70
CA PHE A 306 -24.80 -11.70 15.05
C PHE A 306 -25.60 -10.45 15.39
N GLY A 307 -26.89 -10.48 15.05
CA GLY A 307 -27.85 -9.45 15.42
C GLY A 307 -29.27 -10.01 15.54
N ARG A 308 -30.14 -9.26 16.19
CA ARG A 308 -31.58 -9.50 16.15
C ARG A 308 -32.13 -9.25 14.75
N ASP A 309 -31.61 -8.20 14.12
CA ASP A 309 -31.96 -7.70 12.79
C ASP A 309 -30.74 -7.06 12.08
N ASP A 310 -30.95 -6.47 10.92
CA ASP A 310 -29.89 -5.85 10.11
C ASP A 310 -29.31 -4.58 10.76
N ASN A 311 -30.07 -3.87 11.60
CA ASN A 311 -29.56 -2.70 12.32
C ASN A 311 -28.50 -3.12 13.35
N ASP A 312 -28.73 -4.26 14.03
CA ASP A 312 -27.76 -4.83 14.93
C ASP A 312 -26.48 -5.25 14.18
N LEU A 313 -26.62 -5.86 12.98
CA LEU A 313 -25.47 -6.20 12.15
C LEU A 313 -24.69 -4.97 11.69
N LEU A 314 -25.37 -3.90 11.35
CA LEU A 314 -24.75 -2.63 11.02
C LEU A 314 -23.98 -2.05 12.21
N GLN A 315 -24.56 -2.14 13.40
CA GLN A 315 -23.91 -1.72 14.66
C GLN A 315 -22.70 -2.60 14.97
N ALA A 316 -22.80 -3.92 14.84
CA ALA A 316 -21.67 -4.84 14.99
C ALA A 316 -20.55 -4.53 14.01
N ALA A 317 -20.86 -4.28 12.72
CA ALA A 317 -19.90 -3.92 11.70
C ALA A 317 -19.17 -2.60 12.02
N LYS A 318 -19.90 -1.58 12.49
CA LYS A 318 -19.31 -0.31 12.94
C LYS A 318 -18.44 -0.52 14.18
N GLY A 319 -18.88 -1.34 15.13
CA GLY A 319 -18.11 -1.70 16.33
C GLY A 319 -16.80 -2.42 15.97
N LEU A 320 -16.84 -3.35 15.01
CA LEU A 320 -15.64 -3.99 14.47
C LEU A 320 -14.69 -2.96 13.87
N ALA A 321 -15.20 -2.05 13.04
CA ALA A 321 -14.39 -1.08 12.33
C ALA A 321 -13.73 -0.03 13.24
N GLN A 322 -14.35 0.31 14.37
CA GLN A 322 -13.92 1.40 15.25
C GLN A 322 -13.34 0.93 16.59
N GLY A 323 -13.85 -0.17 17.14
CA GLY A 323 -13.60 -0.60 18.51
C GLY A 323 -12.81 -1.90 18.67
N ASN A 324 -12.32 -2.50 17.58
CA ASN A 324 -11.70 -3.84 17.61
C ASN A 324 -10.50 -3.97 18.57
N ILE A 325 -9.80 -2.89 18.89
CA ILE A 325 -8.70 -2.88 19.84
C ILE A 325 -9.12 -3.25 21.27
N LEU A 326 -10.42 -3.09 21.59
CA LEU A 326 -10.99 -3.40 22.89
C LEU A 326 -11.49 -4.84 22.99
N PHE A 327 -11.48 -5.59 21.90
CA PHE A 327 -12.02 -6.95 21.85
C PHE A 327 -11.21 -7.90 22.74
N ARG A 328 -11.95 -8.73 23.52
CA ARG A 328 -11.39 -9.76 24.42
C ARG A 328 -12.38 -10.92 24.53
N GLY A 329 -11.87 -12.11 24.78
CA GLY A 329 -12.69 -13.32 24.92
C GLY A 329 -13.19 -13.85 23.58
N ASP A 330 -14.07 -14.83 23.60
CA ASP A 330 -14.63 -15.48 22.42
C ASP A 330 -15.74 -14.66 21.76
N SER A 331 -16.42 -13.79 22.53
CA SER A 331 -17.51 -12.95 22.05
C SER A 331 -17.49 -11.56 22.68
N VAL A 332 -17.96 -10.56 21.93
CA VAL A 332 -18.11 -9.17 22.36
C VAL A 332 -19.50 -8.67 21.98
N VAL A 333 -20.22 -8.12 22.97
CA VAL A 333 -21.48 -7.41 22.75
C VAL A 333 -21.21 -5.95 22.42
N VAL A 334 -21.73 -5.48 21.29
CA VAL A 334 -21.58 -4.09 20.83
C VAL A 334 -22.82 -3.29 21.21
N ASN A 335 -22.88 -2.82 22.47
CA ASN A 335 -24.05 -2.08 22.96
C ASN A 335 -24.21 -0.72 22.33
N ASP A 336 -23.11 0.05 22.26
CA ASP A 336 -23.09 1.38 21.68
C ASP A 336 -21.84 1.58 20.83
N VAL A 337 -22.00 2.28 19.72
CA VAL A 337 -20.89 2.76 18.90
C VAL A 337 -20.97 4.27 18.87
N GLU A 338 -19.99 4.92 19.47
CA GLU A 338 -19.94 6.38 19.50
C GLU A 338 -19.85 6.93 18.06
N PRO A 339 -20.73 7.85 17.66
CA PRO A 339 -20.68 8.44 16.33
C PRO A 339 -19.34 9.19 16.15
N LEU A 340 -18.61 8.86 15.11
CA LEU A 340 -17.41 9.61 14.75
C LEU A 340 -17.81 11.02 14.29
N LEU A 341 -16.94 11.98 14.60
CA LEU A 341 -17.06 13.33 14.05
C LEU A 341 -17.08 13.28 12.52
N PRO A 342 -17.88 14.14 11.86
CA PRO A 342 -17.87 14.22 10.42
C PRO A 342 -16.46 14.41 9.87
N ARG A 343 -16.10 13.60 8.88
CA ARG A 343 -14.80 13.68 8.22
C ARG A 343 -14.70 14.98 7.40
N LYS A 344 -13.48 15.42 7.16
CA LYS A 344 -13.20 16.51 6.22
C LYS A 344 -12.84 15.94 4.86
N PRO A 345 -13.15 16.64 3.77
CA PRO A 345 -12.66 16.23 2.46
C PRO A 345 -11.11 16.09 2.48
N TYR A 346 -10.59 15.07 1.80
CA TYR A 346 -9.16 14.81 1.63
C TYR A 346 -8.38 14.51 2.92
N ASP A 347 -9.06 14.02 3.96
CA ASP A 347 -8.45 13.67 5.23
C ASP A 347 -8.17 12.16 5.38
N ALA A 348 -8.16 11.42 4.27
CA ALA A 348 -7.87 10.00 4.27
C ALA A 348 -6.51 9.69 4.92
N PRO A 349 -6.44 8.73 5.88
CA PRO A 349 -5.20 8.42 6.60
C PRO A 349 -4.01 8.08 5.71
N ASN A 350 -4.26 7.39 4.58
CA ASN A 350 -3.20 7.03 3.63
C ASN A 350 -2.77 8.18 2.71
N TRP A 351 -3.41 9.34 2.77
CA TRP A 351 -3.05 10.50 1.96
C TRP A 351 -2.29 11.54 2.75
N VAL A 352 -1.38 12.21 2.07
CA VAL A 352 -0.74 13.42 2.63
C VAL A 352 -1.79 14.51 2.78
N ARG A 353 -1.77 15.18 3.93
CA ARG A 353 -2.65 16.34 4.18
C ARG A 353 -2.34 17.47 3.21
N THR A 354 -3.40 18.02 2.62
CA THR A 354 -3.30 19.15 1.67
C THR A 354 -3.80 20.46 2.25
N ASP A 355 -4.15 20.48 3.55
CA ASP A 355 -4.60 21.67 4.27
C ASP A 355 -3.50 22.30 5.14
N ARG A 356 -2.34 21.64 5.30
CA ARG A 356 -1.20 22.10 6.11
C ARG A 356 0.10 21.40 5.69
N PRO A 357 1.26 21.95 6.07
CA PRO A 357 2.51 21.20 5.98
C PRO A 357 2.45 19.91 6.81
N VAL A 358 3.05 18.84 6.27
CA VAL A 358 3.11 17.51 6.89
C VAL A 358 4.53 17.20 7.29
N THR A 359 4.71 16.68 8.51
CA THR A 359 6.02 16.28 9.02
C THR A 359 6.41 14.89 8.54
N PHE A 360 7.72 14.61 8.47
CA PHE A 360 8.19 13.27 8.13
C PHE A 360 7.89 12.25 9.23
N ALA A 361 7.68 12.71 10.47
CA ALA A 361 7.14 11.90 11.55
C ALA A 361 5.77 11.29 11.20
N GLU A 362 4.93 12.05 10.48
CA GLU A 362 3.61 11.58 10.04
C GLU A 362 3.68 10.66 8.80
N LEU A 363 4.76 10.75 8.01
CA LEU A 363 4.94 9.96 6.80
C LEU A 363 5.67 8.63 7.05
N LYS A 364 6.43 8.52 8.16
CA LYS A 364 7.13 7.27 8.47
C LYS A 364 6.14 6.15 8.82
N THR A 365 6.43 4.95 8.33
CA THR A 365 5.59 3.75 8.54
C THR A 365 6.14 2.85 9.66
N TYR A 366 7.40 3.01 10.03
CA TYR A 366 8.04 2.26 11.13
C TYR A 366 9.15 3.08 11.79
N GLU A 367 9.46 2.75 13.04
CA GLU A 367 10.57 3.36 13.77
C GLU A 367 11.91 3.03 13.11
N GLY A 368 12.78 4.05 12.99
CA GLY A 368 14.08 3.90 12.33
C GLY A 368 14.08 4.09 10.81
N GLN A 369 12.91 4.24 10.14
CA GLN A 369 12.83 4.46 8.69
C GLN A 369 13.63 5.67 8.21
N LEU A 370 13.71 6.72 9.03
CA LEU A 370 14.44 7.96 8.72
C LEU A 370 15.93 7.89 9.06
N GLN A 371 16.44 6.69 9.30
CA GLN A 371 17.84 6.44 9.62
C GLN A 371 18.42 5.41 8.67
N ALA A 372 19.67 5.60 8.29
CA ALA A 372 20.41 4.63 7.48
C ALA A 372 21.87 4.60 7.89
N SER A 373 22.51 3.45 7.73
CA SER A 373 23.94 3.29 7.97
C SER A 373 24.58 2.40 6.94
N ALA A 374 25.66 2.86 6.36
CA ALA A 374 26.43 2.10 5.37
C ALA A 374 27.88 2.56 5.30
N LEU A 375 28.73 1.81 4.61
CA LEU A 375 30.12 2.22 4.37
C LEU A 375 30.20 3.31 3.32
N GLU A 376 29.52 3.16 2.19
CA GLU A 376 29.62 4.05 1.02
C GLU A 376 28.31 4.74 0.69
N SER A 377 27.19 4.04 0.77
CA SER A 377 25.87 4.60 0.37
C SER A 377 24.80 4.19 1.35
N ALA A 378 24.14 5.18 1.95
CA ALA A 378 23.04 5.02 2.89
C ALA A 378 21.77 5.66 2.31
N ALA A 379 20.78 4.82 1.96
CA ALA A 379 19.53 5.31 1.36
C ALA A 379 18.38 5.33 2.39
N ILE A 380 17.66 6.43 2.45
CA ILE A 380 16.44 6.63 3.24
C ILE A 380 15.27 6.83 2.26
N ASN A 381 14.25 5.98 2.34
CA ASN A 381 13.09 6.01 1.47
C ASN A 381 11.84 6.38 2.26
N ILE A 382 11.04 7.31 1.72
CA ILE A 382 9.76 7.74 2.28
C ILE A 382 8.71 7.65 1.18
N SER A 383 7.67 6.88 1.43
CA SER A 383 6.55 6.74 0.51
C SER A 383 5.37 7.57 0.99
N PHE A 384 4.66 8.21 0.06
CA PHE A 384 3.47 8.98 0.36
C PHE A 384 2.50 9.01 -0.84
N ASN A 385 1.21 9.15 -0.53
CA ASN A 385 0.16 9.17 -1.53
C ASN A 385 -0.48 10.56 -1.58
N LEU A 386 -0.84 10.99 -2.79
CA LEU A 386 -1.53 12.25 -3.03
C LEU A 386 -2.96 11.99 -3.52
N PRO A 387 -3.91 12.86 -3.18
CA PRO A 387 -5.20 12.88 -3.85
C PRO A 387 -5.01 13.07 -5.36
N PRO A 388 -5.70 12.30 -6.21
CA PRO A 388 -5.47 12.32 -7.66
C PRO A 388 -5.94 13.61 -8.33
N ASP A 389 -6.80 14.37 -7.67
CA ASP A 389 -7.32 15.65 -8.11
C ASP A 389 -6.51 16.85 -7.64
N LEU A 390 -5.38 16.63 -6.97
CA LEU A 390 -4.49 17.72 -6.58
C LEU A 390 -3.88 18.36 -7.84
N PHE A 391 -4.24 19.62 -8.10
CA PHE A 391 -3.83 20.34 -9.30
C PHE A 391 -2.42 20.89 -9.14
N LEU A 392 -1.47 20.13 -9.63
CA LEU A 392 -0.05 20.47 -9.58
C LEU A 392 0.29 21.36 -10.79
N LEU A 393 0.19 22.68 -10.60
CA LEU A 393 0.44 23.63 -11.69
C LEU A 393 1.92 23.70 -12.03
N ARG A 394 2.19 23.88 -13.32
CA ARG A 394 3.51 23.81 -13.94
C ARG A 394 4.57 24.78 -13.37
N ASN A 395 4.22 25.82 -12.70
CA ASN A 395 5.16 26.91 -12.30
C ASN A 395 5.46 27.00 -10.80
N ARG A 396 4.91 26.12 -9.98
CA ARG A 396 5.17 26.11 -8.52
C ARG A 396 5.72 24.76 -8.11
N GLY A 397 6.90 24.75 -7.49
CA GLY A 397 7.41 23.57 -6.82
C GLY A 397 6.73 23.36 -5.48
N VAL A 398 6.71 22.13 -4.99
CA VAL A 398 6.28 21.80 -3.63
C VAL A 398 7.37 22.23 -2.66
N ASP A 399 6.99 23.03 -1.65
CA ASP A 399 7.93 23.47 -0.62
C ASP A 399 8.27 22.31 0.31
N MET A 400 9.57 22.04 0.47
CA MET A 400 10.06 20.99 1.36
C MET A 400 11.22 21.54 2.20
N LYS A 401 11.14 21.31 3.53
CA LYS A 401 12.22 21.60 4.46
C LYS A 401 12.77 20.30 4.98
N ILE A 402 14.05 20.05 4.74
CA ILE A 402 14.73 18.85 5.20
C ILE A 402 15.78 19.23 6.22
N ASN A 403 15.62 18.71 7.43
CA ASN A 403 16.63 18.75 8.48
C ASN A 403 17.31 17.39 8.52
N TYR A 404 18.61 17.32 8.35
CA TYR A 404 19.33 16.04 8.35
C TYR A 404 20.64 16.13 9.12
N ARG A 405 21.07 14.98 9.61
CA ARG A 405 22.35 14.76 10.30
C ARG A 405 23.08 13.60 9.64
N TYR A 406 24.38 13.67 9.60
CA TYR A 406 25.20 12.66 8.95
C TYR A 406 26.57 12.54 9.64
N THR A 407 27.23 11.39 9.44
CA THR A 407 28.63 11.24 9.84
C THR A 407 29.47 12.17 8.99
N THR A 408 30.20 13.10 9.65
CA THR A 408 31.04 14.09 8.97
C THR A 408 32.07 13.40 8.06
N PRO A 409 32.07 13.65 6.74
CA PRO A 409 33.03 13.04 5.83
C PRO A 409 34.45 13.47 6.12
N MET A 410 35.39 12.55 6.05
CA MET A 410 36.83 12.85 6.19
C MET A 410 37.38 13.59 4.98
N VAL A 411 36.76 13.41 3.81
CA VAL A 411 37.24 13.93 2.51
C VAL A 411 36.11 14.64 1.80
N SER A 412 36.42 15.71 1.09
CA SER A 412 35.46 16.41 0.24
C SER A 412 35.01 15.52 -0.92
N GLY A 413 33.75 15.67 -1.33
CA GLY A 413 33.14 14.92 -2.44
C GLY A 413 31.95 14.06 -2.05
N SER A 414 31.76 13.80 -0.75
CA SER A 414 30.55 13.15 -0.24
C SER A 414 29.33 14.05 -0.47
N ARG A 415 28.19 13.42 -0.77
CA ARG A 415 26.95 14.14 -1.15
C ARG A 415 25.70 13.40 -0.68
N VAL A 416 24.58 14.07 -0.68
CA VAL A 416 23.25 13.49 -0.62
C VAL A 416 22.52 13.75 -1.92
N ASP A 417 22.11 12.68 -2.58
CA ASP A 417 21.33 12.71 -3.81
C ASP A 417 19.85 12.51 -3.47
N VAL A 418 19.01 13.44 -3.94
CA VAL A 418 17.56 13.38 -3.73
C VAL A 418 16.90 12.96 -5.04
N SER A 419 16.05 11.95 -4.95
CA SER A 419 15.26 11.48 -6.09
C SER A 419 13.81 11.24 -5.71
N LEU A 420 12.90 11.44 -6.66
CA LEU A 420 11.47 11.19 -6.54
C LEU A 420 11.03 10.23 -7.65
N ASN A 421 10.36 9.14 -7.27
CA ASN A 421 9.90 8.11 -8.23
C ASN A 421 11.02 7.63 -9.18
N ASN A 422 12.22 7.42 -8.65
CA ASN A 422 13.45 7.07 -9.36
C ASN A 422 13.96 8.14 -10.36
N GLN A 423 13.40 9.35 -10.34
CA GLN A 423 13.93 10.48 -11.10
C GLN A 423 14.79 11.34 -10.18
N TYR A 424 16.03 11.58 -10.59
CA TYR A 424 16.96 12.45 -9.87
C TYR A 424 16.40 13.87 -9.82
N LEU A 425 16.42 14.48 -8.63
CA LEU A 425 16.02 15.86 -8.40
C LEU A 425 17.22 16.78 -8.24
N GLU A 426 18.02 16.53 -7.24
CA GLU A 426 19.14 17.41 -6.88
C GLU A 426 20.20 16.68 -6.05
N SER A 427 21.42 17.21 -6.03
CA SER A 427 22.55 16.70 -5.24
C SER A 427 23.16 17.82 -4.39
N PHE A 428 23.35 17.52 -3.10
CA PHE A 428 23.93 18.48 -2.16
C PHE A 428 25.21 17.90 -1.57
N ARG A 429 26.27 18.73 -1.55
CA ARG A 429 27.55 18.34 -0.96
C ARG A 429 27.44 18.29 0.55
N LEU A 430 27.94 17.22 1.17
CA LEU A 430 28.05 17.11 2.61
C LEU A 430 29.26 17.93 3.10
N ASN A 431 29.02 18.75 4.11
CA ASN A 431 30.06 19.61 4.68
C ASN A 431 31.01 18.79 5.55
N THR A 432 32.30 19.00 5.42
CA THR A 432 33.33 18.35 6.23
C THR A 432 33.50 18.96 7.63
N GLN A 433 32.91 20.15 7.89
CA GLN A 433 33.02 20.86 9.16
C GLN A 433 31.75 20.80 10.01
N SER A 434 30.62 20.46 9.42
CA SER A 434 29.32 20.42 10.10
C SER A 434 28.62 19.09 9.80
N ALA A 435 28.15 18.43 10.84
CA ALA A 435 27.37 17.20 10.73
C ALA A 435 25.85 17.46 10.66
N THR A 436 25.43 18.73 10.67
CA THR A 436 24.01 19.12 10.67
C THR A 436 23.77 20.19 9.63
N ASP A 437 22.93 19.91 8.68
CA ASP A 437 22.54 20.85 7.64
C ASP A 437 21.02 20.98 7.52
N ARG A 438 20.56 22.14 7.07
CA ARG A 438 19.18 22.41 6.72
C ARG A 438 19.08 22.67 5.23
N LEU A 439 18.20 21.91 4.60
CA LEU A 439 17.94 22.00 3.19
C LEU A 439 16.55 22.58 2.96
N LEU A 440 16.49 23.68 2.22
CA LEU A 440 15.25 24.19 1.67
C LEU A 440 15.18 23.74 0.22
N LEU A 441 14.37 22.73 0.00
CA LEU A 441 14.15 22.20 -1.33
C LEU A 441 12.78 22.64 -1.83
N ARG A 442 12.75 23.18 -3.03
CA ARG A 442 11.51 23.37 -3.75
C ARG A 442 11.49 22.34 -4.87
N LEU A 443 10.58 21.35 -4.77
CA LEU A 443 10.39 20.37 -5.83
C LEU A 443 9.83 21.09 -7.06
N PRO A 444 10.59 21.21 -8.15
CA PRO A 444 10.10 21.84 -9.37
C PRO A 444 9.05 20.94 -10.01
N LEU A 445 7.83 21.42 -10.13
CA LEU A 445 6.76 20.74 -10.85
C LEU A 445 6.80 21.05 -12.34
N LEU A 446 7.56 22.07 -12.71
CA LEU A 446 7.87 22.48 -14.08
C LEU A 446 9.19 23.19 -14.23
N GLN A 447 9.66 23.08 -15.46
CA GLN A 447 10.78 23.81 -16.00
C GLN A 447 10.43 25.30 -16.14
N GLU A 448 11.09 26.17 -15.42
CA GLU A 448 11.12 27.59 -15.76
C GLU A 448 12.09 27.81 -16.92
N LEU A 449 11.59 28.41 -18.00
CA LEU A 449 12.31 28.70 -19.22
C LEU A 449 13.38 29.83 -19.09
N LEU A 450 13.53 30.43 -17.92
CA LEU A 450 14.35 31.61 -17.70
C LEU A 450 15.02 31.60 -16.30
N ASP A 451 16.01 30.72 -16.10
CA ASP A 451 17.03 31.02 -15.09
C ASP A 451 18.35 30.31 -15.42
N ASP A 452 19.30 31.15 -15.71
CA ASP A 452 20.63 30.84 -16.22
C ASP A 452 21.60 30.67 -15.05
N ASN A 453 21.48 29.58 -14.30
CA ASN A 453 22.52 29.13 -13.37
C ASN A 453 22.23 27.70 -12.86
N ASN A 454 22.86 26.70 -13.47
CA ASN A 454 23.08 25.35 -12.97
C ASN A 454 21.86 24.64 -12.31
N LYS A 455 20.64 24.85 -12.78
CA LYS A 455 19.48 24.11 -12.34
C LYS A 455 19.22 22.93 -13.24
N ILE A 456 19.31 21.73 -12.68
CA ILE A 456 18.96 20.48 -13.38
C ILE A 456 17.45 20.45 -13.59
N THR A 457 17.05 20.35 -14.84
CA THR A 457 15.66 20.31 -15.28
C THR A 457 15.02 18.96 -15.00
N VAL A 458 14.00 18.93 -14.15
CA VAL A 458 13.19 17.72 -13.90
C VAL A 458 11.90 17.80 -14.72
N PRO A 459 11.53 16.74 -15.48
CA PRO A 459 10.27 16.74 -16.23
C PRO A 459 9.05 16.88 -15.32
N ALA A 460 8.06 17.61 -15.77
CA ALA A 460 6.91 18.11 -15.04
C ALA A 460 5.92 17.08 -14.45
N LEU A 461 6.13 15.80 -14.59
CA LEU A 461 5.17 14.73 -14.24
C LEU A 461 5.76 13.69 -13.27
N THR A 462 6.58 14.14 -12.32
CA THR A 462 7.22 13.22 -11.36
C THR A 462 6.31 12.81 -10.21
N LEU A 463 5.31 13.63 -9.86
CA LEU A 463 4.36 13.33 -8.81
C LEU A 463 3.14 12.59 -9.37
N GLY A 464 2.85 11.44 -8.79
CA GLY A 464 1.68 10.61 -9.09
C GLY A 464 0.79 10.42 -7.86
N ALA A 465 -0.16 9.52 -7.96
CA ALA A 465 -0.95 9.12 -6.79
C ALA A 465 -0.07 8.45 -5.72
N LEU A 466 0.89 7.63 -6.15
CA LEU A 466 1.88 6.97 -5.28
C LEU A 466 3.24 7.60 -5.54
N ASN A 467 3.93 8.01 -4.48
CA ASN A 467 5.22 8.67 -4.58
C ASN A 467 6.24 8.04 -3.63
N GLN A 468 7.49 7.95 -4.10
CA GLN A 468 8.62 7.53 -3.30
C GLN A 468 9.72 8.59 -3.38
N LEU A 469 9.98 9.24 -2.26
CA LEU A 469 11.09 10.16 -2.06
C LEU A 469 12.27 9.38 -1.50
N ARG A 470 13.43 9.50 -2.13
CA ARG A 470 14.64 8.80 -1.74
C ARG A 470 15.78 9.80 -1.52
N PHE A 471 16.41 9.69 -0.37
CA PHE A 471 17.64 10.38 -0.02
C PHE A 471 18.77 9.37 0.03
N ASN A 472 19.75 9.51 -0.85
CA ASN A 472 20.89 8.63 -0.94
C ASN A 472 22.16 9.38 -0.51
N PHE A 473 22.67 9.05 0.69
CA PHE A 473 23.90 9.63 1.21
C PHE A 473 25.08 8.85 0.68
N GLU A 474 25.87 9.46 -0.20
CA GLU A 474 27.07 8.87 -0.77
C GLU A 474 28.31 9.45 -0.08
N TYR A 475 29.09 8.55 0.52
CA TYR A 475 30.31 8.87 1.22
C TYR A 475 31.53 8.49 0.40
N VAL A 476 32.42 9.45 0.18
CA VAL A 476 33.75 9.17 -0.38
C VAL A 476 34.65 8.70 0.75
N ASN A 477 34.95 7.40 0.78
CA ASN A 477 35.87 6.82 1.72
C ASN A 477 37.25 6.72 1.08
N THR A 478 38.23 7.44 1.62
CA THR A 478 39.63 7.16 1.34
C THR A 478 40.06 6.07 2.31
N ILE A 479 40.02 4.82 1.87
CA ILE A 479 40.70 3.75 2.60
C ILE A 479 42.19 3.98 2.35
N PRO A 480 42.99 4.23 3.38
CA PRO A 480 44.42 4.37 3.17
C PRO A 480 44.95 3.13 2.46
N ARG A 481 45.65 3.31 1.35
CA ARG A 481 46.34 2.24 0.67
C ARG A 481 47.35 1.72 1.70
N ALA A 482 47.22 0.47 2.10
CA ALA A 482 48.21 -0.14 2.98
C ALA A 482 49.58 0.00 2.29
N ASP A 483 50.50 0.73 2.92
CA ASP A 483 51.86 0.70 2.47
C ASP A 483 52.35 -0.73 2.53
N ALA A 484 53.07 -1.16 1.51
CA ALA A 484 53.53 -2.55 1.36
C ALA A 484 54.29 -3.09 2.60
N ASP A 485 54.79 -2.17 3.43
CA ASP A 485 55.57 -2.48 4.65
C ASP A 485 54.77 -2.48 5.97
N SER A 486 53.53 -1.98 5.95
CA SER A 486 52.69 -2.00 7.15
C SER A 486 51.30 -2.57 6.81
N CYS A 487 51.09 -3.86 7.06
CA CYS A 487 49.83 -4.56 6.88
C CYS A 487 48.74 -4.09 7.89
N ILE A 488 48.52 -2.80 7.99
CA ILE A 488 47.46 -2.23 8.83
C ILE A 488 46.15 -2.28 8.06
N ILE A 489 45.30 -3.27 8.36
CA ILE A 489 43.93 -3.35 7.86
C ILE A 489 43.07 -2.42 8.72
N SER A 490 42.86 -1.18 8.30
CA SER A 490 41.87 -0.33 8.91
C SER A 490 40.48 -0.76 8.42
N ARG A 491 39.62 -1.26 9.30
CA ARG A 491 38.23 -1.54 8.99
C ARG A 491 37.48 -0.20 8.95
N PRO A 492 36.92 0.21 7.82
CA PRO A 492 36.17 1.45 7.79
C PRO A 492 34.92 1.35 8.68
N LEU A 493 34.66 2.40 9.45
CA LEU A 493 33.44 2.52 10.24
C LEU A 493 32.25 2.81 9.31
N LYS A 494 31.09 2.28 9.68
CA LYS A 494 29.85 2.64 8.97
C LYS A 494 29.52 4.11 9.19
N ASN A 495 29.17 4.79 8.11
CA ASN A 495 28.62 6.13 8.14
C ASN A 495 27.13 6.04 8.49
N HIS A 496 26.64 7.02 9.23
CA HIS A 496 25.25 7.14 9.62
C HIS A 496 24.64 8.40 9.01
N ALA A 497 23.40 8.28 8.56
CA ALA A 497 22.59 9.38 8.09
C ALA A 497 21.21 9.32 8.75
N VAL A 498 20.68 10.47 9.13
CA VAL A 498 19.38 10.61 9.78
C VAL A 498 18.67 11.81 9.19
N ILE A 499 17.44 11.64 8.75
CA ILE A 499 16.52 12.73 8.44
C ILE A 499 15.69 12.98 9.69
N ALA A 500 15.58 14.22 10.11
CA ALA A 500 14.87 14.57 11.33
C ALA A 500 13.34 14.47 11.12
N ASP A 501 12.63 14.01 12.15
CA ASP A 501 11.17 13.85 12.18
C ASP A 501 10.43 15.20 11.91
N ASP A 502 11.04 16.34 12.21
CA ASP A 502 10.51 17.68 11.99
C ASP A 502 10.70 18.22 10.56
N SER A 503 11.32 17.43 9.68
CA SER A 503 11.34 17.75 8.25
C SER A 503 9.91 17.80 7.72
N THR A 504 9.63 18.71 6.76
CA THR A 504 8.25 18.92 6.29
C THR A 504 8.15 18.97 4.78
N ILE A 505 6.99 18.56 4.27
CA ILE A 505 6.55 18.75 2.88
C ILE A 505 5.20 19.47 2.89
N ASP A 506 4.99 20.46 2.00
CA ASP A 506 3.82 21.33 2.03
C ASP A 506 3.07 21.36 0.69
N PHE A 507 1.88 20.77 0.71
CA PHE A 507 0.93 20.75 -0.41
C PHE A 507 -0.24 21.75 -0.21
N SER A 508 -0.25 22.56 0.86
CA SER A 508 -1.40 23.40 1.23
C SER A 508 -1.70 24.54 0.26
N LYS A 509 -0.79 24.80 -0.66
CA LYS A 509 -0.94 25.87 -1.68
C LYS A 509 -1.58 25.39 -2.99
N TYR A 510 -1.96 24.10 -3.05
CA TYR A 510 -2.50 23.50 -4.25
C TYR A 510 -4.00 23.31 -4.15
N HIS A 511 -4.69 23.54 -5.24
CA HIS A 511 -6.14 23.37 -5.34
C HIS A 511 -6.50 21.97 -5.80
N HIS A 512 -7.70 21.54 -5.44
CA HIS A 512 -8.29 20.28 -5.91
C HIS A 512 -9.09 20.55 -7.19
N PHE A 513 -8.63 19.99 -8.32
CA PHE A 513 -9.26 20.14 -9.63
C PHE A 513 -8.81 19.05 -10.58
N ILE A 514 -9.74 18.32 -11.14
CA ILE A 514 -9.46 17.21 -12.06
C ILE A 514 -10.43 17.23 -13.25
N ALA A 515 -9.92 16.78 -14.41
CA ALA A 515 -10.75 16.52 -15.59
C ALA A 515 -11.31 15.10 -15.51
N MET A 516 -12.62 14.97 -15.45
CA MET A 516 -13.36 13.71 -15.37
C MET A 516 -14.10 13.42 -16.70
N PRO A 517 -14.50 12.18 -16.99
CA PRO A 517 -14.28 10.99 -16.19
C PRO A 517 -12.81 10.50 -16.27
N ASP A 518 -12.30 9.96 -15.16
CA ASP A 518 -10.97 9.35 -15.10
C ASP A 518 -11.02 8.05 -14.29
N LEU A 519 -11.12 6.91 -15.00
CA LEU A 519 -11.17 5.60 -14.38
C LEU A 519 -9.83 5.19 -13.74
N ARG A 520 -8.71 5.80 -14.16
CA ARG A 520 -7.43 5.57 -13.49
C ARG A 520 -7.45 6.13 -12.07
N ALA A 521 -8.00 7.33 -11.86
CA ALA A 521 -8.15 7.92 -10.55
C ALA A 521 -9.05 7.03 -9.65
N PHE A 522 -10.07 6.39 -10.22
CA PHE A 522 -10.91 5.43 -9.50
C PHE A 522 -10.12 4.20 -9.05
N VAL A 523 -9.47 3.48 -9.95
CA VAL A 523 -8.81 2.21 -9.61
C VAL A 523 -7.51 2.39 -8.83
N SER A 524 -6.84 3.55 -8.91
CA SER A 524 -5.58 3.81 -8.21
C SER A 524 -5.75 4.54 -6.88
N ALA A 525 -6.81 5.31 -6.70
CA ALA A 525 -7.02 6.15 -5.52
C ALA A 525 -8.46 6.11 -4.96
N GLY A 526 -9.38 5.34 -5.58
CA GLY A 526 -10.78 5.27 -5.17
C GLY A 526 -11.59 6.53 -5.50
N PHE A 527 -11.02 7.48 -6.24
CA PHE A 527 -11.68 8.75 -6.57
C PHE A 527 -12.78 8.56 -7.64
N PRO A 528 -13.96 9.20 -7.52
CA PRO A 528 -14.28 10.34 -6.63
C PRO A 528 -14.72 9.95 -5.21
N PHE A 529 -15.02 8.70 -4.94
CA PHE A 529 -15.61 8.23 -3.68
C PHE A 529 -14.70 8.49 -2.47
N SER A 530 -13.38 8.36 -2.64
CA SER A 530 -12.36 8.53 -1.60
C SER A 530 -12.17 9.99 -1.15
N ARG A 531 -12.84 10.98 -1.78
CA ARG A 531 -12.80 12.37 -1.34
C ARG A 531 -13.21 12.51 0.13
N MET A 532 -14.25 11.79 0.53
CA MET A 532 -14.62 11.58 1.93
C MET A 532 -14.19 10.17 2.32
N ALA A 533 -13.20 10.05 3.19
CA ALA A 533 -12.62 8.74 3.53
C ALA A 533 -13.64 7.73 4.10
N ASP A 534 -14.69 8.21 4.76
CA ASP A 534 -15.78 7.42 5.33
C ASP A 534 -16.93 7.12 4.35
N LEU A 535 -16.80 7.56 3.09
CA LEU A 535 -17.81 7.45 2.03
C LEU A 535 -19.16 8.10 2.34
N SER A 536 -19.19 9.14 3.20
CA SER A 536 -20.44 9.86 3.55
C SER A 536 -21.12 10.55 2.37
N GLU A 537 -20.38 10.87 1.30
CA GLU A 537 -20.89 11.46 0.06
C GLU A 537 -20.95 10.44 -1.09
N THR A 538 -21.10 9.16 -0.77
CA THR A 538 -21.17 8.06 -1.74
C THR A 538 -22.48 7.30 -1.61
N VAL A 539 -23.15 7.08 -2.74
CA VAL A 539 -24.31 6.20 -2.85
C VAL A 539 -23.97 5.06 -3.78
N VAL A 540 -24.12 3.83 -3.29
CA VAL A 540 -24.01 2.63 -4.12
C VAL A 540 -25.39 2.17 -4.55
N VAL A 541 -25.56 1.99 -5.85
CA VAL A 541 -26.79 1.45 -6.43
C VAL A 541 -26.57 0.00 -6.80
N MET A 542 -27.34 -0.89 -6.17
CA MET A 542 -27.27 -2.34 -6.35
C MET A 542 -28.58 -2.85 -6.97
N PRO A 543 -28.57 -4.00 -7.66
CA PRO A 543 -29.80 -4.69 -8.03
C PRO A 543 -30.63 -5.06 -6.80
N GLU A 544 -31.97 -5.10 -6.93
CA GLU A 544 -32.88 -5.50 -5.84
C GLU A 544 -32.54 -6.88 -5.26
N LYS A 545 -32.12 -7.81 -6.12
CA LYS A 545 -31.74 -9.20 -5.75
C LYS A 545 -30.37 -9.51 -6.34
N PRO A 546 -29.28 -9.04 -5.71
CA PRO A 546 -27.95 -9.28 -6.27
C PRO A 546 -27.54 -10.73 -6.15
N GLY A 547 -26.88 -11.25 -7.20
CA GLY A 547 -26.18 -12.53 -7.14
C GLY A 547 -24.94 -12.47 -6.25
N ALA A 548 -24.43 -13.63 -5.82
CA ALA A 548 -23.23 -13.72 -4.98
C ALA A 548 -22.02 -12.99 -5.62
N THR A 549 -21.84 -13.15 -6.92
CA THR A 549 -20.75 -12.52 -7.68
C THR A 549 -20.89 -10.99 -7.76
N GLN A 550 -22.11 -10.46 -7.77
CA GLN A 550 -22.35 -9.02 -7.73
C GLN A 550 -22.07 -8.43 -6.32
N VAL A 551 -22.42 -9.16 -5.27
CA VAL A 551 -22.03 -8.79 -3.90
C VAL A 551 -20.51 -8.88 -3.75
N GLU A 552 -19.83 -9.87 -4.34
CA GLU A 552 -18.37 -9.94 -4.38
C GLU A 552 -17.76 -8.70 -5.06
N ILE A 553 -18.34 -8.20 -6.16
CA ILE A 553 -17.92 -6.95 -6.81
C ILE A 553 -18.03 -5.77 -5.84
N LEU A 554 -19.17 -5.66 -5.15
CA LEU A 554 -19.37 -4.62 -4.13
C LEU A 554 -18.27 -4.66 -3.07
N LEU A 555 -18.06 -5.84 -2.46
CA LEU A 555 -17.11 -6.00 -1.35
C LEU A 555 -15.66 -5.77 -1.80
N ASN A 556 -15.27 -6.29 -2.97
CA ASN A 556 -13.94 -6.05 -3.53
C ASN A 556 -13.70 -4.58 -3.88
N THR A 557 -14.71 -3.89 -4.44
CA THR A 557 -14.62 -2.47 -4.77
C THR A 557 -14.48 -1.61 -3.51
N LEU A 558 -15.29 -1.87 -2.49
CA LEU A 558 -15.21 -1.13 -1.24
C LEU A 558 -13.94 -1.47 -0.45
N GLY A 559 -13.48 -2.72 -0.52
CA GLY A 559 -12.16 -3.10 -0.02
C GLY A 559 -11.04 -2.33 -0.71
N LEU A 560 -11.12 -2.16 -2.04
CA LEU A 560 -10.16 -1.36 -2.81
C LEU A 560 -10.14 0.11 -2.35
N ILE A 561 -11.31 0.73 -2.19
CA ILE A 561 -11.41 2.11 -1.69
C ILE A 561 -10.87 2.20 -0.25
N GLY A 562 -11.20 1.23 0.62
CA GLY A 562 -10.64 1.13 1.96
C GLY A 562 -9.12 1.04 1.96
N ALA A 563 -8.53 0.23 1.09
CA ALA A 563 -7.08 0.11 0.94
C ALA A 563 -6.43 1.44 0.49
N GLN A 564 -7.09 2.19 -0.38
CA GLN A 564 -6.58 3.48 -0.88
C GLN A 564 -6.70 4.59 0.16
N THR A 565 -7.80 4.63 0.91
CA THR A 565 -8.03 5.67 1.93
C THR A 565 -7.36 5.37 3.27
N GLY A 566 -7.16 4.08 3.60
CA GLY A 566 -6.77 3.63 4.94
C GLY A 566 -7.90 3.77 5.96
N PHE A 567 -9.15 3.90 5.51
CA PHE A 567 -10.31 4.11 6.37
C PHE A 567 -11.53 3.28 5.92
N PRO A 568 -12.33 2.73 6.85
CA PRO A 568 -13.51 1.95 6.51
C PRO A 568 -14.68 2.82 6.04
N ALA A 569 -15.52 2.27 5.16
CA ALA A 569 -16.68 2.92 4.55
C ALA A 569 -17.90 2.99 5.51
N ILE A 570 -17.74 3.61 6.68
CA ILE A 570 -18.73 3.55 7.78
C ILE A 570 -20.02 4.33 7.54
N ASN A 571 -19.98 5.33 6.65
CA ASN A 571 -21.11 6.23 6.37
C ASN A 571 -21.69 6.09 4.95
N LEU A 572 -21.27 5.07 4.25
CA LEU A 572 -21.77 4.72 2.92
C LEU A 572 -23.29 4.46 2.94
N THR A 573 -23.96 4.82 1.84
CA THR A 573 -25.39 4.50 1.62
C THR A 573 -25.53 3.50 0.49
N ILE A 574 -26.36 2.46 0.67
CA ILE A 574 -26.71 1.50 -0.39
C ILE A 574 -28.19 1.59 -0.69
N THR A 575 -28.55 1.62 -1.98
CA THR A 575 -29.93 1.64 -2.46
C THR A 575 -30.10 0.78 -3.71
N ASP A 576 -31.30 0.34 -3.98
CA ASP A 576 -31.71 -0.31 -5.23
C ASP A 576 -32.54 0.65 -6.12
N ASP A 577 -32.88 1.84 -5.59
CA ASP A 577 -33.68 2.84 -6.26
C ASP A 577 -32.82 4.07 -6.64
N ILE A 578 -32.56 4.20 -7.94
CA ILE A 578 -31.81 5.33 -8.50
C ILE A 578 -32.56 6.67 -8.31
N SER A 579 -33.90 6.64 -8.21
CA SER A 579 -34.68 7.84 -8.03
C SER A 579 -34.40 8.52 -6.67
N SER A 580 -34.08 7.73 -5.66
CA SER A 580 -33.76 8.21 -4.31
C SER A 580 -32.44 9.01 -4.27
N VAL A 581 -31.57 8.84 -5.29
CA VAL A 581 -30.28 9.53 -5.38
C VAL A 581 -30.43 10.98 -5.90
N ARG A 582 -31.51 11.30 -6.59
CA ARG A 582 -31.73 12.64 -7.20
C ARG A 582 -31.61 13.80 -6.20
N SER A 583 -32.04 13.57 -4.96
CA SER A 583 -32.05 14.60 -3.91
C SER A 583 -30.76 14.69 -3.12
N ARG A 584 -29.83 13.75 -3.32
CA ARG A 584 -28.56 13.67 -2.59
C ARG A 584 -27.42 14.22 -3.42
N ASP A 585 -26.66 15.15 -2.86
CA ASP A 585 -25.41 15.62 -3.47
C ASP A 585 -24.28 14.61 -3.17
N ALA A 586 -24.22 13.54 -3.97
CA ALA A 586 -23.32 12.42 -3.77
C ALA A 586 -22.80 11.85 -5.10
N ASP A 587 -21.63 11.24 -5.05
CA ASP A 587 -21.08 10.43 -6.14
C ASP A 587 -21.74 9.04 -6.14
N ILE A 588 -21.96 8.48 -7.33
CA ILE A 588 -22.74 7.26 -7.52
C ILE A 588 -21.84 6.12 -7.99
N LEU A 589 -21.81 5.03 -7.24
CA LEU A 589 -21.23 3.76 -7.66
C LEU A 589 -22.37 2.81 -8.05
N LEU A 590 -22.50 2.49 -9.33
CA LEU A 590 -23.53 1.61 -9.85
C LEU A 590 -22.92 0.22 -10.12
N ILE A 591 -23.57 -0.84 -9.62
CA ILE A 591 -23.15 -2.22 -9.85
C ILE A 591 -24.29 -3.01 -10.51
N GLY A 592 -23.98 -3.64 -11.64
CA GLY A 592 -24.93 -4.43 -12.41
C GLY A 592 -25.30 -3.81 -13.75
N THR A 593 -26.59 -3.72 -14.06
CA THR A 593 -27.11 -3.14 -15.32
C THR A 593 -27.44 -1.66 -15.14
N LEU A 594 -27.31 -0.91 -16.22
CA LEU A 594 -27.69 0.51 -16.20
C LEU A 594 -29.22 0.63 -16.04
N PRO A 595 -29.72 1.41 -15.07
CA PRO A 595 -31.15 1.67 -14.94
C PRO A 595 -31.73 2.42 -16.17
N GLN A 596 -32.94 2.06 -16.62
CA GLN A 596 -33.61 2.70 -17.76
C GLN A 596 -33.70 4.22 -17.63
N GLU A 597 -33.88 4.73 -16.42
CA GLU A 597 -33.93 6.18 -16.16
C GLU A 597 -32.65 6.95 -16.53
N LEU A 598 -31.51 6.24 -16.59
CA LEU A 598 -30.22 6.77 -17.03
C LEU A 598 -29.99 6.52 -18.52
N GLU A 599 -30.60 5.50 -19.11
CA GLU A 599 -30.46 5.16 -20.53
C GLU A 599 -31.07 6.25 -21.46
N ASP A 600 -32.12 6.94 -21.01
CA ASP A 600 -32.79 7.98 -21.79
C ASP A 600 -32.02 9.32 -21.92
N LYS A 601 -30.83 9.42 -21.29
CA LYS A 601 -30.02 10.64 -21.34
C LYS A 601 -29.05 10.59 -22.51
N GLN A 602 -29.07 11.59 -23.38
CA GLN A 602 -28.33 11.69 -24.63
C GLN A 602 -26.82 11.45 -24.48
N GLN A 603 -26.21 11.94 -23.40
CA GLN A 603 -24.77 11.74 -23.12
C GLN A 603 -24.42 10.27 -22.81
N ILE A 604 -25.28 9.57 -22.09
CA ILE A 604 -25.09 8.17 -21.71
C ILE A 604 -25.28 7.27 -22.92
N ASN A 605 -26.27 7.57 -23.77
CA ASN A 605 -26.48 6.87 -25.04
C ASN A 605 -25.27 7.02 -25.98
N GLN A 606 -24.68 8.21 -26.10
CA GLN A 606 -23.45 8.42 -26.87
C GLN A 606 -22.28 7.59 -26.32
N LEU A 607 -22.16 7.48 -25.00
CA LEU A 607 -21.11 6.69 -24.36
C LEU A 607 -21.31 5.18 -24.59
N ILE A 608 -22.56 4.70 -24.50
CA ILE A 608 -22.94 3.30 -24.80
C ILE A 608 -22.67 3.00 -26.27
N GLU A 609 -23.03 3.88 -27.18
CA GLU A 609 -22.78 3.74 -28.60
C GLU A 609 -21.28 3.72 -28.93
N ALA A 610 -20.50 4.63 -28.34
CA ALA A 610 -19.03 4.65 -28.50
C ALA A 610 -18.40 3.36 -27.98
N THR A 611 -18.83 2.88 -26.81
CA THR A 611 -18.38 1.62 -26.24
C THR A 611 -18.74 0.44 -27.13
N THR A 612 -19.97 0.41 -27.61
CA THR A 612 -20.50 -0.62 -28.51
C THR A 612 -19.72 -0.65 -29.82
N ARG A 613 -19.47 0.50 -30.44
CA ARG A 613 -18.70 0.62 -31.69
C ARG A 613 -17.26 0.08 -31.51
N TRP A 614 -16.61 0.46 -30.42
CA TRP A 614 -15.24 0.03 -30.14
C TRP A 614 -15.13 -1.47 -29.89
N VAL A 615 -16.12 -2.07 -29.22
CA VAL A 615 -16.19 -3.53 -29.04
C VAL A 615 -16.29 -4.27 -30.39
N LYS A 616 -17.01 -3.70 -31.38
CA LYS A 616 -17.13 -4.31 -32.75
C LYS A 616 -15.85 -4.25 -33.56
N SER A 617 -15.10 -3.16 -33.44
CA SER A 617 -13.90 -2.91 -34.24
C SER A 617 -12.76 -2.45 -33.33
N PRO A 618 -12.21 -3.36 -32.49
CA PRO A 618 -11.14 -2.99 -31.57
C PRO A 618 -9.92 -2.54 -32.35
N MET A 619 -9.45 -1.32 -32.06
CA MET A 619 -8.17 -0.83 -32.63
C MET A 619 -6.99 -1.55 -31.96
N ARG A 620 -6.08 -2.06 -32.79
CA ARG A 620 -4.92 -2.84 -32.29
C ARG A 620 -3.87 -2.02 -31.54
N HIS A 621 -4.02 -0.68 -31.43
CA HIS A 621 -3.00 0.22 -30.83
C HIS A 621 -3.63 1.21 -29.83
N ALA A 622 -4.11 0.73 -28.71
CA ALA A 622 -4.70 1.57 -27.64
C ALA A 622 -3.75 2.66 -27.08
N LYS A 623 -2.43 2.51 -27.23
CA LYS A 623 -1.45 3.49 -26.74
C LYS A 623 -1.40 4.80 -27.51
N TYR A 624 -1.86 4.83 -28.77
CA TYR A 624 -1.79 6.01 -29.65
C TYR A 624 -3.14 6.74 -29.81
N VAL A 625 -4.24 6.14 -29.38
CA VAL A 625 -5.60 6.66 -29.55
C VAL A 625 -5.88 7.87 -28.65
N GLN A 626 -5.10 8.07 -27.59
CA GLN A 626 -5.32 9.18 -26.64
C GLN A 626 -5.19 10.58 -27.24
N ILE A 627 -4.49 10.73 -28.39
CA ILE A 627 -4.31 12.01 -29.09
C ILE A 627 -5.31 12.19 -30.24
N GLU A 628 -5.80 11.11 -30.85
CA GLU A 628 -6.70 11.16 -32.01
C GLU A 628 -8.17 11.06 -31.66
N ALA A 629 -8.54 10.45 -30.52
CA ALA A 629 -9.94 10.34 -30.08
C ALA A 629 -10.60 11.70 -29.84
N ASP A 630 -9.85 12.71 -29.41
CA ASP A 630 -10.34 14.09 -29.23
C ASP A 630 -10.75 14.77 -30.55
N LYS A 631 -10.36 14.23 -31.70
CA LYS A 631 -10.65 14.83 -33.02
C LYS A 631 -11.77 14.16 -33.81
N ASN A 632 -12.09 12.92 -33.52
CA ASN A 632 -13.03 12.14 -34.34
C ASN A 632 -14.42 11.96 -33.73
N ASP A 633 -14.69 12.48 -32.54
CA ASP A 633 -15.95 12.25 -31.81
C ASP A 633 -17.14 13.10 -32.30
N GLN A 634 -16.97 13.92 -33.35
CA GLN A 634 -18.06 14.82 -33.75
C GLN A 634 -19.04 14.28 -34.78
N ASN A 635 -18.83 13.11 -35.39
CA ASN A 635 -19.71 12.63 -36.44
C ASN A 635 -19.81 11.11 -36.49
N SER A 636 -20.77 10.50 -35.77
CA SER A 636 -21.39 9.26 -36.26
C SER A 636 -22.64 8.87 -35.49
N GLU A 637 -23.76 9.13 -36.09
CA GLU A 637 -25.05 8.52 -35.78
C GLU A 637 -25.07 7.12 -36.42
N THR A 638 -25.00 6.08 -35.60
CA THR A 638 -25.42 4.73 -36.01
C THR A 638 -25.75 3.90 -34.76
N GLN A 639 -27.03 3.67 -34.54
CA GLN A 639 -27.53 2.70 -33.58
C GLN A 639 -27.17 1.30 -34.03
N SER A 640 -26.51 0.55 -33.21
CA SER A 640 -26.32 -0.89 -33.42
C SER A 640 -26.24 -1.61 -32.09
N THR A 641 -27.23 -2.45 -31.83
CA THR A 641 -27.23 -3.39 -30.71
C THR A 641 -26.21 -4.48 -30.98
N ILE A 642 -25.21 -4.64 -30.08
CA ILE A 642 -24.26 -5.76 -30.19
C ILE A 642 -24.65 -6.82 -29.17
N VAL A 643 -24.87 -8.01 -29.66
CA VAL A 643 -24.84 -9.23 -28.87
C VAL A 643 -23.44 -9.84 -29.04
N SER A 644 -22.58 -9.66 -28.06
CA SER A 644 -21.28 -10.36 -28.05
C SER A 644 -21.50 -11.78 -27.57
N PRO A 645 -21.07 -12.80 -28.33
CA PRO A 645 -21.18 -14.20 -27.90
C PRO A 645 -20.22 -14.55 -26.75
N SER A 646 -19.28 -13.67 -26.40
CA SER A 646 -18.29 -13.86 -25.33
C SER A 646 -18.66 -13.05 -24.08
N PRO A 647 -18.45 -13.60 -22.88
CA PRO A 647 -18.70 -12.88 -21.65
C PRO A 647 -17.87 -11.60 -21.60
N MET A 648 -18.47 -10.52 -21.15
CA MET A 648 -17.89 -9.19 -21.14
C MET A 648 -18.30 -8.45 -19.87
N ALA A 649 -17.41 -7.62 -19.36
CA ALA A 649 -17.71 -6.62 -18.35
C ALA A 649 -17.19 -5.25 -18.79
N ALA A 650 -17.76 -4.19 -18.27
CA ALA A 650 -17.34 -2.83 -18.56
C ALA A 650 -17.32 -1.97 -17.29
N VAL A 651 -16.32 -1.10 -17.21
CA VAL A 651 -16.27 -0.01 -16.23
C VAL A 651 -16.46 1.29 -17.00
N VAL A 652 -17.48 2.07 -16.62
CA VAL A 652 -17.86 3.29 -17.34
C VAL A 652 -17.97 4.45 -16.37
N GLY A 653 -17.28 5.54 -16.66
CA GLY A 653 -17.36 6.78 -15.89
C GLY A 653 -18.06 7.89 -16.68
N PHE A 654 -18.95 8.65 -16.03
CA PHE A 654 -19.61 9.80 -16.62
C PHE A 654 -20.07 10.79 -15.53
N GLN A 655 -20.44 12.01 -15.97
CA GLN A 655 -20.95 13.04 -15.06
C GLN A 655 -22.32 12.66 -14.49
N SER A 656 -22.53 12.93 -13.21
CA SER A 656 -23.86 12.73 -12.61
C SER A 656 -24.91 13.58 -13.34
N PRO A 657 -26.03 12.98 -13.77
CA PRO A 657 -27.08 13.72 -14.42
C PRO A 657 -27.87 14.60 -13.44
N TYR A 658 -27.63 14.49 -12.15
CA TYR A 658 -28.33 15.20 -11.08
C TYR A 658 -27.51 16.36 -10.52
N HIS A 659 -26.19 16.19 -10.37
CA HIS A 659 -25.28 17.17 -9.79
C HIS A 659 -24.02 17.31 -10.63
N THR A 660 -23.73 18.49 -11.12
CA THR A 660 -22.66 18.76 -12.10
C THR A 660 -21.25 18.56 -11.57
N GLN A 661 -21.05 18.60 -10.23
CA GLN A 661 -19.79 18.37 -9.57
C GLN A 661 -19.61 16.91 -9.12
N ARG A 662 -20.57 16.03 -9.43
CA ARG A 662 -20.55 14.63 -9.03
C ARG A 662 -20.40 13.71 -10.22
N SER A 663 -19.89 12.54 -9.95
CA SER A 663 -19.57 11.51 -10.94
C SER A 663 -20.38 10.24 -10.72
N VAL A 664 -20.59 9.51 -11.80
CA VAL A 664 -21.10 8.14 -11.76
C VAL A 664 -20.00 7.21 -12.27
N ILE A 665 -19.72 6.15 -11.53
CA ILE A 665 -18.92 5.02 -11.98
C ILE A 665 -19.81 3.80 -12.02
N ALA A 666 -20.02 3.23 -13.20
CA ALA A 666 -20.84 2.06 -13.42
C ALA A 666 -19.95 0.83 -13.67
N LEU A 667 -20.10 -0.17 -12.83
CA LEU A 667 -19.49 -1.50 -12.94
C LEU A 667 -20.51 -2.43 -13.58
N MET A 668 -20.47 -2.52 -14.90
CA MET A 668 -21.47 -3.20 -15.71
C MET A 668 -21.02 -4.59 -16.07
N THR A 669 -21.90 -5.56 -15.92
CA THR A 669 -21.61 -6.98 -16.21
C THR A 669 -22.78 -7.64 -16.89
N GLU A 670 -22.51 -8.63 -17.71
CA GLU A 670 -23.50 -9.49 -18.34
C GLU A 670 -23.32 -10.94 -17.85
N GLY A 671 -24.16 -11.31 -16.85
CA GLY A 671 -24.19 -12.65 -16.25
C GLY A 671 -22.95 -12.98 -15.38
N ALA A 672 -22.99 -14.14 -14.73
CA ALA A 672 -22.00 -14.56 -13.74
C ALA A 672 -20.55 -14.65 -14.28
N ARG A 673 -20.37 -14.94 -15.58
CA ARG A 673 -19.03 -14.94 -16.21
C ARG A 673 -18.48 -13.51 -16.33
N GLY A 674 -19.32 -12.55 -16.70
CA GLY A 674 -18.96 -11.12 -16.72
C GLY A 674 -18.57 -10.62 -15.33
N ASP A 675 -19.33 -11.00 -14.30
CA ASP A 675 -19.02 -10.69 -12.90
C ASP A 675 -17.63 -11.23 -12.51
N GLY A 676 -17.32 -12.47 -12.88
CA GLY A 676 -16.02 -13.09 -12.62
C GLY A 676 -14.86 -12.36 -13.32
N LEU A 677 -15.06 -11.88 -14.56
CA LEU A 677 -14.06 -11.10 -15.29
C LEU A 677 -13.79 -9.76 -14.59
N LEU A 678 -14.85 -9.07 -14.15
CA LEU A 678 -14.74 -7.80 -13.45
C LEU A 678 -14.03 -7.96 -12.09
N ASN A 679 -14.46 -8.93 -11.28
CA ASN A 679 -13.81 -9.25 -10.02
C ASN A 679 -12.31 -9.52 -10.20
N ASN A 680 -11.94 -10.33 -11.18
CA ASN A 680 -10.54 -10.61 -11.46
C ASN A 680 -9.77 -9.35 -11.91
N ALA A 681 -10.40 -8.46 -12.68
CA ALA A 681 -9.75 -7.22 -13.13
C ALA A 681 -9.55 -6.20 -11.99
N LEU A 682 -10.45 -6.16 -11.01
CA LEU A 682 -10.34 -5.29 -9.84
C LEU A 682 -9.29 -5.79 -8.83
N VAL A 683 -9.14 -7.11 -8.69
CA VAL A 683 -8.19 -7.72 -7.76
C VAL A 683 -6.77 -7.78 -8.35
N ASP A 684 -6.63 -8.14 -9.61
CA ASP A 684 -5.34 -8.26 -10.29
C ASP A 684 -4.75 -6.86 -10.59
N SER A 685 -3.61 -6.54 -9.98
CA SER A 685 -2.96 -5.23 -10.10
C SER A 685 -2.53 -4.90 -11.54
N VAL A 686 -2.17 -5.90 -12.35
CA VAL A 686 -1.76 -5.71 -13.75
C VAL A 686 -2.98 -5.38 -14.61
N LYS A 687 -4.06 -6.13 -14.47
CA LYS A 687 -5.31 -5.86 -15.19
C LYS A 687 -5.92 -4.53 -14.76
N ARG A 688 -5.93 -4.26 -13.46
CA ARG A 688 -6.40 -2.99 -12.89
C ARG A 688 -5.62 -1.79 -13.42
N GLY A 689 -4.30 -1.92 -13.59
CA GLY A 689 -3.44 -0.87 -14.17
C GLY A 689 -3.78 -0.51 -15.63
N ASN A 690 -4.51 -1.38 -16.34
CA ASN A 690 -4.98 -1.13 -17.69
C ASN A 690 -6.38 -0.47 -17.75
N ILE A 691 -7.02 -0.22 -16.61
CA ILE A 691 -8.28 0.52 -16.52
C ILE A 691 -7.96 2.03 -16.45
N PHE A 692 -8.36 2.79 -17.49
CA PHE A 692 -8.15 4.23 -17.59
C PHE A 692 -9.19 4.89 -18.52
N GLY A 693 -9.13 6.21 -18.67
CA GLY A 693 -10.06 6.96 -19.53
C GLY A 693 -11.47 7.02 -18.97
N SER A 694 -12.50 6.92 -19.81
CA SER A 694 -13.90 6.95 -19.43
C SER A 694 -14.61 5.60 -19.54
N VAL A 695 -14.06 4.69 -20.33
CA VAL A 695 -14.61 3.34 -20.57
C VAL A 695 -13.48 2.34 -20.57
N ALA A 696 -13.65 1.25 -19.81
CA ALA A 696 -12.78 0.08 -19.86
C ALA A 696 -13.63 -1.15 -20.12
N VAL A 697 -13.30 -1.92 -21.13
CA VAL A 697 -13.96 -3.18 -21.48
C VAL A 697 -13.05 -4.32 -21.08
N ILE A 698 -13.60 -5.25 -20.31
CA ILE A 698 -12.89 -6.39 -19.72
C ILE A 698 -13.38 -7.67 -20.41
N ARG A 699 -12.44 -8.41 -20.97
CA ARG A 699 -12.65 -9.69 -21.65
C ARG A 699 -11.68 -10.73 -21.11
N GLU A 700 -11.84 -11.98 -21.51
CA GLU A 700 -10.87 -13.05 -21.20
C GLU A 700 -9.47 -12.71 -21.73
N SER A 701 -9.39 -12.05 -22.89
CA SER A 701 -8.12 -11.63 -23.53
C SER A 701 -7.39 -10.50 -22.80
N GLY A 702 -8.05 -9.77 -21.91
CA GLY A 702 -7.48 -8.63 -21.19
C GLY A 702 -8.43 -7.48 -20.97
N VAL A 703 -7.86 -6.34 -20.62
CA VAL A 703 -8.56 -5.07 -20.40
C VAL A 703 -8.14 -4.08 -21.46
N ASP A 704 -9.13 -3.52 -22.13
CA ASP A 704 -8.97 -2.47 -23.11
C ASP A 704 -9.69 -1.20 -22.64
N SER A 705 -9.02 -0.06 -22.65
CA SER A 705 -9.55 1.21 -22.15
C SER A 705 -9.47 2.31 -23.20
N LEU A 706 -10.48 3.18 -23.20
CA LEU A 706 -10.51 4.34 -24.06
C LEU A 706 -11.14 5.55 -23.36
N ARG A 707 -10.95 6.74 -23.92
CA ARG A 707 -11.64 7.94 -23.53
C ARG A 707 -12.72 8.24 -24.57
N ALA A 708 -13.98 8.24 -24.16
CA ALA A 708 -15.14 8.58 -24.97
C ALA A 708 -16.04 9.53 -24.19
N GLY A 709 -16.88 10.29 -24.90
CA GLY A 709 -17.82 11.27 -24.32
C GLY A 709 -17.16 12.57 -23.85
N ASP A 710 -17.99 13.44 -23.26
CA ASP A 710 -17.59 14.78 -22.85
C ASP A 710 -16.72 14.78 -21.60
N THR A 711 -15.75 15.69 -21.57
CA THR A 711 -14.93 15.94 -20.39
C THR A 711 -15.59 17.01 -19.53
N TYR A 712 -15.82 16.72 -18.25
CA TYR A 712 -16.26 17.69 -17.25
C TYR A 712 -15.18 17.85 -16.16
N TYR A 713 -15.36 18.85 -15.30
CA TYR A 713 -14.36 19.18 -14.29
C TYR A 713 -14.98 19.14 -12.91
N VAL A 714 -14.25 18.55 -11.97
CA VAL A 714 -14.61 18.48 -10.55
C VAL A 714 -13.59 19.28 -9.75
N GLY A 715 -14.07 20.04 -8.75
CA GLY A 715 -13.25 20.95 -7.96
C GLY A 715 -13.17 22.37 -8.52
N ASP A 716 -12.48 23.24 -7.79
CA ASP A 716 -12.40 24.66 -8.09
C ASP A 716 -10.99 25.16 -8.31
N LEU A 717 -10.79 25.97 -9.35
CA LEU A 717 -9.56 26.72 -9.58
C LEU A 717 -9.84 28.23 -9.53
N PRO A 718 -8.94 29.03 -8.97
CA PRO A 718 -8.95 30.47 -9.15
C PRO A 718 -9.01 30.85 -10.63
N TRP A 719 -9.71 31.95 -10.96
CA TRP A 719 -9.95 32.34 -12.35
C TRP A 719 -8.68 32.46 -13.20
N PHE A 720 -7.59 32.94 -12.63
CA PHE A 720 -6.31 33.07 -13.32
C PHE A 720 -5.63 31.72 -13.60
N GLU A 721 -5.70 30.75 -12.69
CA GLU A 721 -5.20 29.39 -12.89
C GLU A 721 -6.06 28.65 -13.93
N ARG A 722 -7.38 28.90 -13.91
CA ARG A 722 -8.31 28.35 -14.92
C ARG A 722 -7.99 28.86 -16.32
N ILE A 723 -7.69 30.16 -16.47
CA ILE A 723 -7.25 30.72 -17.76
C ILE A 723 -5.94 30.07 -18.20
N GLN A 724 -4.97 29.96 -17.30
CA GLN A 724 -3.69 29.36 -17.61
C GLN A 724 -3.84 27.88 -18.02
N TYR A 725 -4.71 27.12 -17.36
CA TYR A 725 -5.03 25.75 -17.71
C TYR A 725 -5.63 25.63 -19.12
N VAL A 726 -6.61 26.48 -19.45
CA VAL A 726 -7.24 26.49 -20.78
C VAL A 726 -6.22 26.87 -21.85
N LEU A 727 -5.39 27.88 -21.61
CA LEU A 727 -4.34 28.32 -22.55
C LEU A 727 -3.28 27.22 -22.77
N ALA A 728 -2.90 26.49 -21.73
CA ALA A 728 -1.93 25.40 -21.83
C ALA A 728 -2.45 24.23 -22.70
N ARG A 729 -3.76 24.01 -22.74
CA ARG A 729 -4.41 22.99 -23.60
C ARG A 729 -4.54 23.40 -25.07
N HIS A 730 -4.50 24.72 -25.35
CA HIS A 730 -4.64 25.27 -26.69
C HIS A 730 -3.37 26.04 -27.11
N PRO A 731 -2.29 25.35 -27.49
CA PRO A 731 -1.01 26.00 -27.79
C PRO A 731 -1.12 27.00 -28.94
N VAL A 732 -1.99 26.76 -29.93
CA VAL A 732 -2.25 27.70 -31.05
C VAL A 732 -2.91 28.99 -30.52
N LEU A 733 -3.90 28.88 -29.62
CA LEU A 733 -4.53 30.04 -28.98
C LEU A 733 -3.52 30.85 -28.16
N LEU A 734 -2.66 30.16 -27.42
CA LEU A 734 -1.58 30.79 -26.66
C LEU A 734 -0.61 31.56 -27.56
N ALA A 735 -0.20 30.96 -28.68
CA ALA A 735 0.68 31.61 -29.66
C ALA A 735 0.02 32.86 -30.29
N VAL A 736 -1.26 32.79 -30.65
CA VAL A 736 -2.02 33.93 -31.18
C VAL A 736 -2.13 35.04 -30.14
N LEU A 737 -2.47 34.72 -28.89
CA LEU A 737 -2.58 35.72 -27.81
C LEU A 737 -1.23 36.33 -27.47
N ALA A 738 -0.14 35.54 -27.48
CA ALA A 738 1.21 36.06 -27.27
C ALA A 738 1.61 37.04 -28.38
N THR A 739 1.31 36.70 -29.65
CA THR A 739 1.60 37.58 -30.81
C THR A 739 0.80 38.88 -30.70
N LEU A 740 -0.50 38.79 -30.38
CA LEU A 740 -1.35 39.97 -30.19
C LEU A 740 -0.86 40.86 -29.03
N SER A 741 -0.38 40.26 -27.92
CA SER A 741 0.16 41.00 -26.80
C SER A 741 1.44 41.76 -27.16
N VAL A 742 2.34 41.16 -27.94
CA VAL A 742 3.54 41.80 -28.44
C VAL A 742 3.20 42.97 -29.35
N VAL A 743 2.25 42.80 -30.29
CA VAL A 743 1.79 43.87 -31.19
C VAL A 743 1.16 45.01 -30.39
N LEU A 744 0.33 44.70 -29.35
CA LEU A 744 -0.26 45.71 -28.50
C LEU A 744 0.79 46.49 -27.69
N LEU A 745 1.76 45.80 -27.10
CA LEU A 745 2.86 46.43 -26.38
C LEU A 745 3.71 47.33 -27.30
N ALA A 746 4.00 46.86 -28.51
CA ALA A 746 4.72 47.66 -29.50
C ALA A 746 3.93 48.93 -29.89
N TRP A 747 2.61 48.79 -30.07
CA TRP A 747 1.72 49.92 -30.35
C TRP A 747 1.66 50.91 -29.20
N VAL A 748 1.51 50.43 -27.95
CA VAL A 748 1.53 51.28 -26.75
C VAL A 748 2.88 52.00 -26.58
N ALA A 749 4.00 51.29 -26.76
CA ALA A 749 5.34 51.88 -26.71
C ALA A 749 5.52 52.96 -27.81
N TRP A 750 5.07 52.69 -29.04
CA TRP A 750 5.10 53.67 -30.14
C TRP A 750 4.24 54.90 -29.79
N ARG A 751 3.03 54.73 -29.24
CA ARG A 751 2.19 55.83 -28.81
C ARG A 751 2.84 56.66 -27.70
N LEU A 752 3.42 56.05 -26.69
CA LEU A 752 4.13 56.72 -25.60
C LEU A 752 5.35 57.50 -26.13
N LEU A 753 6.15 56.88 -26.99
CA LEU A 753 7.29 57.56 -27.63
C LEU A 753 6.84 58.77 -28.44
N ARG A 754 5.72 58.69 -29.17
CA ARG A 754 5.14 59.76 -29.94
C ARG A 754 4.67 60.91 -29.04
N ILE A 755 4.05 60.60 -27.92
CA ILE A 755 3.63 61.61 -26.92
C ILE A 755 4.86 62.32 -26.29
N ILE A 756 5.89 61.55 -25.94
CA ILE A 756 7.12 62.08 -25.39
C ILE A 756 7.83 62.97 -26.41
N SER A 757 7.92 62.54 -27.65
CA SER A 757 8.52 63.29 -28.77
C SER A 757 7.75 64.55 -29.04
N SER A 758 6.40 64.55 -29.10
CA SER A 758 5.60 65.74 -29.30
C SER A 758 5.75 66.76 -28.15
N ARG A 759 5.90 66.31 -26.90
CA ARG A 759 6.14 67.17 -25.74
C ARG A 759 7.57 67.78 -25.78
N ARG A 760 8.56 67.09 -26.34
CA ARG A 760 9.93 67.59 -26.48
C ARG A 760 10.10 68.56 -27.66
N LEU A 761 9.32 68.39 -28.73
CA LEU A 761 9.39 69.23 -29.92
C LEU A 761 8.56 70.54 -29.84
N ASN A 762 7.61 70.66 -28.89
CA ASN A 762 6.84 71.87 -28.61
C ASN A 762 7.00 72.36 -27.16
N PRO A 763 8.14 72.96 -26.76
CA PRO A 763 8.36 73.50 -25.42
C PRO A 763 7.72 74.90 -25.20
N HIS A 764 7.00 75.50 -26.19
CA HIS A 764 6.47 76.88 -26.13
C HIS A 764 4.94 76.98 -26.27
N GLN A 765 4.22 76.19 -25.50
CA GLN A 765 2.80 76.52 -25.23
C GLN A 765 2.51 76.08 -23.80
N GLN A 766 2.98 76.93 -22.89
CA GLN A 766 2.37 77.23 -21.58
C GLN A 766 2.31 78.73 -21.39
#